data_9c3ca0ec40b056402dc702022eb3454c
#
_entry.id   9c3ca0ec40b056402dc702022eb3454c
#
_cell.length_a   1.000
_cell.length_b   1.000
_cell.length_c   1.000
_cell.angle_alpha   90.00
_cell.angle_beta   90.00
_cell.angle_gamma   90.00
#
_symmetry.space_group_name_H-M   'P 1'
#
loop_
_entity.id
_entity.type
_entity.pdbx_description
1 polymer ?
#
loop_
_entity_poly.entity_id
_entity_poly.type
_entity_poly.pdbx_seq_one_letter_code
_entity_poly.pdbx_strand_id
1 'polypeptide(L)'
;LAESTPASESPAESLLSYAPWFRLPEGWDEQHPVLSPNAKTEAHFLNLAERNIPLSAADGAGRAWITAVTALDSEPDEPSIRLEEGEPREKSRDDAPVATPAVQVSSLQRIELVFEVGPLGIEEGGLLYVMPEPFWSWSEVQLENPMGLGYTTALSRVEGVRLEPIADGAFFEIVGRALDPGERIDIVMGAGPSGTRVDEYAERGSEILIAVDAEGDGTRAWLEDSARLDIVAREGTQMIALGPAEVAPGDPIEITLAIVDERGNRARWPGDSTGVDNAVQNTFAIETIDGPSLIALGLDEATHLVAAVDAPYRLRFTAPASEGTIRLSIRGLHALEGFDSDVNPIVVRQSATRLIWADLHGHSQLSDGTGTPEDYFHYARDIARLDAVALTDHDHWGLRPIDQSAEIAAKILETSLRFHERDRFVTIPGYEWTSWLHGHRHVLYFEEDAPIYSAIDFATDRPDELWEALRGRPALTFAHHSAGEPVATNWFFQPDPELEPLTEITSIHGMSEAADAPLPVYGAIEGNYVRDVLIRGARLGFIGSGDSHNGHPGLAGLATAAEQSGLAGIFTATLDRPGLLDAMRARHTFATNGIRPWLSVSIDDARMGEAMPSREDEQATHRLHIRYEATAPIVGVDLIRTGRIANLEGNGALSLDLERIIPHLAPGEFHYVRIIQEGGGVAWSSPIFIDPVSTMATEAN
;
A
#
# COMPACT_ATOMS: atom_id res chain seq x y z
N LEU A 1 23.27 -43.61 -26.46
CA LEU A 1 22.54 -43.76 -25.21
C LEU A 1 22.08 -42.34 -24.84
N ALA A 2 20.86 -41.97 -25.25
CA ALA A 2 20.20 -40.78 -24.80
C ALA A 2 19.74 -41.04 -23.37
N GLU A 3 20.25 -40.29 -22.40
CA GLU A 3 19.67 -40.20 -21.07
C GLU A 3 18.27 -39.58 -21.23
N SER A 4 17.26 -40.35 -20.87
CA SER A 4 15.91 -39.86 -20.72
C SER A 4 15.93 -38.84 -19.60
N THR A 5 15.72 -37.59 -19.91
CA THR A 5 15.23 -36.58 -18.94
C THR A 5 14.03 -37.19 -18.24
N PRO A 6 13.95 -37.15 -16.89
CA PRO A 6 12.75 -37.56 -16.20
C PRO A 6 11.61 -36.71 -16.75
N ALA A 7 10.46 -37.33 -16.97
CA ALA A 7 9.24 -36.62 -17.30
C ALA A 7 9.06 -35.56 -16.22
N SER A 8 8.98 -34.27 -16.60
CA SER A 8 8.64 -33.21 -15.67
C SER A 8 7.33 -33.58 -15.04
N GLU A 9 7.29 -33.73 -13.72
CA GLU A 9 6.05 -33.78 -12.95
C GLU A 9 5.13 -32.63 -13.43
N SER A 10 3.84 -32.86 -13.47
CA SER A 10 2.94 -31.79 -13.83
C SER A 10 3.05 -30.67 -12.78
N PRO A 11 2.87 -29.39 -13.15
CA PRO A 11 2.86 -28.30 -12.21
C PRO A 11 1.92 -28.54 -11.02
N ALA A 12 0.77 -29.15 -11.26
CA ALA A 12 -0.20 -29.50 -10.22
C ALA A 12 0.33 -30.57 -9.24
N GLU A 13 1.07 -31.57 -9.73
CA GLU A 13 1.68 -32.60 -8.89
C GLU A 13 2.83 -32.02 -8.07
N SER A 14 3.63 -31.12 -8.64
CA SER A 14 4.68 -30.38 -7.93
C SER A 14 4.09 -29.51 -6.83
N LEU A 15 3.06 -28.72 -7.11
CA LEU A 15 2.36 -27.90 -6.11
C LEU A 15 1.79 -28.73 -4.95
N LEU A 16 1.13 -29.86 -5.24
CA LEU A 16 0.57 -30.74 -4.23
C LEU A 16 1.63 -31.43 -3.37
N SER A 17 2.85 -31.62 -3.87
CA SER A 17 3.95 -32.23 -3.10
C SER A 17 4.52 -31.26 -2.04
N TYR A 18 4.54 -29.96 -2.33
CA TYR A 18 5.06 -28.93 -1.42
C TYR A 18 3.98 -28.27 -0.55
N ALA A 19 2.73 -28.35 -0.98
CA ALA A 19 1.61 -27.72 -0.30
C ALA A 19 0.39 -28.66 -0.29
N PRO A 20 0.41 -29.67 0.58
CA PRO A 20 -0.65 -30.70 0.64
C PRO A 20 -2.04 -30.14 1.00
N TRP A 21 -2.13 -28.89 1.44
CA TRP A 21 -3.37 -28.18 1.70
C TRP A 21 -4.02 -27.59 0.42
N PHE A 22 -3.28 -27.56 -0.72
CA PHE A 22 -3.88 -27.10 -1.95
C PHE A 22 -4.89 -28.08 -2.51
N ARG A 23 -6.02 -27.54 -2.86
CA ARG A 23 -7.08 -28.22 -3.59
C ARG A 23 -7.32 -27.51 -4.90
N LEU A 24 -7.11 -28.21 -6.00
CA LEU A 24 -7.48 -27.68 -7.30
C LEU A 24 -9.01 -27.66 -7.40
N PRO A 25 -9.62 -26.53 -7.85
CA PRO A 25 -11.06 -26.49 -8.08
C PRO A 25 -11.53 -27.57 -9.03
N GLU A 26 -12.73 -28.10 -8.83
CA GLU A 26 -13.31 -29.09 -9.73
C GLU A 26 -13.44 -28.50 -11.15
N GLY A 27 -12.90 -29.20 -12.13
CA GLY A 27 -12.87 -28.76 -13.54
C GLY A 27 -11.64 -27.95 -13.94
N TRP A 28 -10.69 -27.74 -13.04
CA TRP A 28 -9.38 -27.18 -13.40
C TRP A 28 -8.53 -28.25 -14.04
N ASP A 29 -7.90 -27.89 -15.15
CA ASP A 29 -6.91 -28.72 -15.82
C ASP A 29 -5.58 -27.98 -15.92
N GLU A 30 -4.53 -28.74 -16.23
CA GLU A 30 -3.15 -28.23 -16.35
C GLU A 30 -2.95 -27.23 -17.50
N GLN A 31 -3.96 -27.04 -18.35
CA GLN A 31 -3.91 -26.12 -19.49
C GLN A 31 -4.57 -24.77 -19.17
N HIS A 32 -5.15 -24.61 -17.98
CA HIS A 32 -5.69 -23.33 -17.59
C HIS A 32 -4.54 -22.29 -17.48
N PRO A 33 -4.64 -21.10 -18.10
CA PRO A 33 -3.55 -20.13 -18.14
C PRO A 33 -2.97 -19.76 -16.77
N VAL A 34 -3.80 -19.75 -15.73
CA VAL A 34 -3.41 -19.45 -14.35
C VAL A 34 -2.77 -20.64 -13.64
N LEU A 35 -3.00 -21.88 -14.14
CA LEU A 35 -2.34 -23.09 -13.60
C LEU A 35 -1.05 -23.48 -14.34
N SER A 36 -0.66 -22.75 -15.37
CA SER A 36 0.71 -22.83 -15.87
C SER A 36 1.57 -21.88 -15.07
N PRO A 37 1.98 -22.26 -13.85
CA PRO A 37 2.83 -21.37 -13.07
C PRO A 37 4.07 -21.11 -13.88
N ASN A 38 4.43 -19.86 -14.07
CA ASN A 38 5.77 -19.58 -14.52
C ASN A 38 6.76 -20.09 -13.45
N ALA A 39 8.02 -20.27 -13.79
CA ALA A 39 9.04 -20.77 -12.86
C ALA A 39 9.15 -19.92 -11.57
N LYS A 40 8.73 -18.64 -11.61
CA LYS A 40 8.70 -17.76 -10.45
C LYS A 40 7.56 -18.11 -9.47
N THR A 41 6.36 -18.45 -9.95
CA THR A 41 5.26 -18.88 -9.08
C THR A 41 5.62 -20.14 -8.33
N GLU A 42 6.27 -21.08 -8.99
CA GLU A 42 6.78 -22.29 -8.37
C GLU A 42 7.88 -21.97 -7.34
N ALA A 43 8.83 -21.09 -7.68
CA ALA A 43 9.88 -20.64 -6.76
C ALA A 43 9.30 -19.88 -5.55
N HIS A 44 8.30 -19.05 -5.75
CA HIS A 44 7.58 -18.38 -4.64
C HIS A 44 6.86 -19.37 -3.74
N PHE A 45 6.32 -20.42 -4.33
CA PHE A 45 5.68 -21.50 -3.57
C PHE A 45 6.68 -22.28 -2.71
N LEU A 46 7.83 -22.60 -3.27
CA LEU A 46 8.95 -23.20 -2.55
C LEU A 46 9.45 -22.28 -1.44
N ASN A 47 9.60 -21.00 -1.74
CA ASN A 47 9.97 -20.00 -0.73
C ASN A 47 8.94 -19.85 0.39
N LEU A 48 7.65 -20.05 0.11
CA LEU A 48 6.61 -20.07 1.15
C LEU A 48 6.71 -21.30 2.03
N ALA A 49 6.93 -22.47 1.46
CA ALA A 49 7.18 -23.69 2.21
C ALA A 49 8.45 -23.59 3.06
N GLU A 50 9.49 -22.93 2.55
CA GLU A 50 10.74 -22.67 3.28
C GLU A 50 10.60 -21.53 4.31
N ARG A 51 9.77 -20.51 4.06
CA ARG A 51 9.53 -19.39 4.99
C ARG A 51 8.56 -19.73 6.12
N ASN A 52 7.73 -20.74 5.97
CA ASN A 52 7.01 -21.38 7.09
C ASN A 52 7.97 -22.18 7.97
N ILE A 53 9.10 -21.59 8.34
CA ILE A 53 9.96 -22.18 9.35
C ILE A 53 9.15 -22.21 10.65
N PRO A 54 8.97 -23.39 11.25
CA PRO A 54 8.19 -23.50 12.46
C PRO A 54 8.74 -22.56 13.52
N LEU A 55 7.87 -21.74 14.10
CA LEU A 55 8.24 -20.87 15.21
C LEU A 55 8.16 -21.68 16.49
N SER A 56 9.24 -21.65 17.29
CA SER A 56 9.27 -22.24 18.61
C SER A 56 9.45 -21.14 19.66
N ALA A 57 8.49 -20.99 20.56
CA ALA A 57 8.64 -20.08 21.69
C ALA A 57 9.81 -20.46 22.62
N ALA A 58 10.31 -21.70 22.52
CA ALA A 58 11.43 -22.18 23.32
C ALA A 58 12.79 -21.68 22.81
N ASP A 59 12.92 -21.34 21.52
CA ASP A 59 14.20 -20.95 20.91
C ASP A 59 14.56 -19.47 21.11
N GLY A 60 13.62 -18.62 21.39
CA GLY A 60 13.75 -17.18 21.21
C GLY A 60 14.00 -16.35 22.44
N ALA A 61 14.59 -16.87 23.47
CA ALA A 61 14.91 -16.03 24.58
C ALA A 61 16.26 -15.34 24.41
N GLY A 62 16.29 -14.04 24.60
CA GLY A 62 17.46 -13.22 24.46
C GLY A 62 17.05 -11.76 24.23
N ARG A 63 18.05 -10.90 24.08
CA ARG A 63 17.82 -9.48 23.77
C ARG A 63 18.99 -8.92 22.96
N ALA A 64 18.73 -7.88 22.20
CA ALA A 64 19.75 -7.18 21.46
C ALA A 64 19.57 -5.67 21.55
N TRP A 65 20.69 -4.94 21.52
CA TRP A 65 20.69 -3.47 21.52
C TRP A 65 21.86 -2.91 20.71
N ILE A 66 21.67 -1.74 20.13
CA ILE A 66 22.72 -1.01 19.42
C ILE A 66 23.67 -0.39 20.45
N THR A 67 24.97 -0.52 20.20
CA THR A 67 26.03 0.10 21.02
C THR A 67 26.69 1.28 20.34
N ALA A 68 26.74 1.29 19.01
CA ALA A 68 27.23 2.42 18.23
C ALA A 68 26.61 2.44 16.81
N VAL A 69 26.44 3.66 16.28
CA VAL A 69 26.12 3.91 14.88
C VAL A 69 27.10 4.94 14.36
N THR A 70 27.77 4.64 13.24
CA THR A 70 28.77 5.49 12.64
C THR A 70 28.45 5.72 11.18
N ALA A 71 28.18 6.97 10.78
CA ALA A 71 27.99 7.34 9.39
C ALA A 71 29.32 7.25 8.62
N LEU A 72 29.26 6.67 7.41
CA LEU A 72 30.44 6.48 6.55
C LEU A 72 30.47 7.44 5.35
N ASP A 73 29.37 8.10 5.06
CA ASP A 73 29.19 9.04 3.96
C ASP A 73 29.13 10.52 4.42
N SER A 74 29.31 10.77 5.72
CA SER A 74 29.39 12.12 6.29
C SER A 74 30.79 12.71 6.22
N GLU A 75 30.89 14.05 6.26
CA GLU A 75 32.17 14.78 6.46
C GLU A 75 32.81 14.34 7.79
N PRO A 76 34.18 14.31 7.90
CA PRO A 76 34.87 13.70 9.03
C PRO A 76 34.63 14.32 10.41
N ASP A 77 33.82 15.35 10.53
CA ASP A 77 33.51 16.06 11.77
C ASP A 77 32.17 15.71 12.44
N GLU A 78 31.34 14.81 11.85
CA GLU A 78 30.14 14.33 12.55
C GLU A 78 30.48 13.24 13.57
N PRO A 79 30.10 13.44 14.84
CA PRO A 79 30.44 12.48 15.90
C PRO A 79 29.70 11.15 15.70
N SER A 80 30.45 10.05 15.72
CA SER A 80 29.83 8.73 15.90
C SER A 80 29.01 8.74 17.20
N ILE A 81 27.72 8.35 17.09
CA ILE A 81 26.85 8.21 18.26
C ILE A 81 27.31 6.96 19.00
N ARG A 82 28.06 7.15 20.11
CA ARG A 82 28.30 6.06 21.06
C ARG A 82 27.24 6.13 22.14
N LEU A 83 26.47 5.07 22.25
CA LEU A 83 25.58 4.89 23.38
C LEU A 83 26.44 4.41 24.56
N GLU A 84 26.31 5.06 25.71
CA GLU A 84 27.04 4.63 26.91
C GLU A 84 26.73 3.16 27.19
N GLU A 85 27.75 2.35 27.46
CA GLU A 85 27.58 0.94 27.91
C GLU A 85 26.81 0.95 29.24
N GLY A 86 25.49 0.98 29.13
CA GLY A 86 24.62 0.80 30.29
C GLY A 86 24.56 -0.67 30.67
N GLU A 87 24.96 -1.01 31.90
CA GLU A 87 24.54 -2.30 32.45
C GLU A 87 23.01 -2.43 32.31
N PRO A 88 22.50 -3.62 31.97
CA PRO A 88 21.06 -3.83 31.85
C PRO A 88 20.42 -3.53 33.20
N ARG A 89 19.79 -2.36 33.30
CA ARG A 89 18.95 -2.03 34.45
C ARG A 89 17.65 -2.83 34.32
N GLU A 90 17.29 -3.54 35.39
CA GLU A 90 15.90 -4.03 35.53
C GLU A 90 14.98 -2.84 35.26
N LYS A 91 14.03 -3.03 34.31
CA LYS A 91 13.03 -2.00 33.95
C LYS A 91 12.34 -1.51 35.24
N SER A 92 12.78 -0.39 35.80
CA SER A 92 11.97 0.33 36.77
C SER A 92 10.89 1.09 35.98
N ARG A 93 9.67 1.14 36.47
CA ARG A 93 8.54 1.84 35.83
C ARG A 93 8.76 3.35 35.63
N ASP A 94 9.87 3.90 36.08
CA ASP A 94 10.17 5.35 36.12
C ASP A 94 11.41 5.76 35.29
N ASP A 95 12.04 4.84 34.53
CA ASP A 95 13.19 5.21 33.68
C ASP A 95 12.72 5.89 32.41
N ALA A 96 13.26 7.09 32.12
CA ALA A 96 13.07 7.76 30.83
C ALA A 96 13.59 6.83 29.71
N PRO A 97 12.86 6.71 28.58
CA PRO A 97 13.28 5.88 27.48
C PRO A 97 14.67 6.34 27.01
N VAL A 98 15.61 5.39 26.86
CA VAL A 98 16.89 5.65 26.17
C VAL A 98 16.54 6.12 24.77
N ALA A 99 17.11 7.26 24.36
CA ALA A 99 16.82 7.77 23.02
C ALA A 99 17.28 6.76 21.97
N THR A 100 16.36 6.37 21.11
CA THR A 100 16.65 5.50 19.96
C THR A 100 17.61 6.24 19.02
N PRO A 101 18.72 5.61 18.57
CA PRO A 101 19.61 6.27 17.62
C PRO A 101 18.88 6.59 16.32
N ALA A 102 19.11 7.76 15.74
CA ALA A 102 18.48 8.18 14.50
C ALA A 102 19.52 8.29 13.38
N VAL A 103 19.18 7.79 12.19
CA VAL A 103 19.98 7.86 10.97
C VAL A 103 19.14 8.40 9.82
N GLN A 104 19.80 9.01 8.82
CA GLN A 104 19.07 9.48 7.63
C GLN A 104 18.78 8.35 6.65
N VAL A 105 17.66 8.43 5.96
CA VAL A 105 17.29 7.53 4.86
C VAL A 105 18.42 7.39 3.84
N SER A 106 18.62 6.20 3.31
CA SER A 106 19.62 5.86 2.29
C SER A 106 21.08 6.18 2.67
N SER A 107 21.37 6.48 3.93
CA SER A 107 22.75 6.75 4.38
C SER A 107 23.55 5.46 4.56
N LEU A 108 24.88 5.56 4.46
CA LEU A 108 25.78 4.43 4.67
C LEU A 108 26.25 4.43 6.13
N GLN A 109 25.97 3.33 6.83
CA GLN A 109 26.24 3.21 8.25
C GLN A 109 27.12 2.00 8.55
N ARG A 110 27.82 2.09 9.67
CA ARG A 110 28.35 0.97 10.44
C ARG A 110 27.55 0.89 11.73
N ILE A 111 26.82 -0.20 11.94
CA ILE A 111 25.96 -0.41 13.09
C ILE A 111 26.56 -1.52 13.95
N GLU A 112 26.90 -1.19 15.17
CA GLU A 112 27.45 -2.12 16.16
C GLU A 112 26.35 -2.45 17.18
N LEU A 113 26.07 -3.73 17.36
CA LEU A 113 25.06 -4.22 18.30
C LEU A 113 25.60 -5.41 19.12
N VAL A 114 25.00 -5.61 20.26
CA VAL A 114 25.27 -6.75 21.13
C VAL A 114 24.00 -7.60 21.23
N PHE A 115 24.16 -8.89 21.03
CA PHE A 115 23.17 -9.89 21.37
C PHE A 115 23.56 -10.57 22.67
N GLU A 116 22.65 -10.68 23.63
CA GLU A 116 22.80 -11.42 24.89
C GLU A 116 21.91 -12.64 24.87
N VAL A 117 22.52 -13.79 25.07
CA VAL A 117 21.88 -15.13 25.03
C VAL A 117 20.83 -15.24 26.14
N GLY A 118 19.67 -15.71 25.78
CA GLY A 118 18.54 -15.91 26.68
C GLY A 118 18.71 -17.11 27.66
N PRO A 119 17.71 -17.32 28.52
CA PRO A 119 17.79 -18.31 29.62
C PRO A 119 17.91 -19.77 29.16
N LEU A 120 17.65 -20.07 27.90
CA LEU A 120 17.78 -21.44 27.35
C LEU A 120 19.20 -21.75 26.85
N GLY A 121 20.04 -20.72 26.61
CA GLY A 121 21.32 -20.92 25.95
C GLY A 121 21.17 -21.16 24.44
N ILE A 122 22.28 -21.48 23.77
CA ILE A 122 22.31 -21.92 22.38
C ILE A 122 23.30 -23.07 22.28
N GLU A 123 22.89 -24.23 21.77
CA GLU A 123 23.72 -25.41 21.65
C GLU A 123 24.81 -25.24 20.57
N GLU A 124 25.83 -26.08 20.61
CA GLU A 124 26.78 -26.21 19.49
C GLU A 124 26.03 -26.74 18.27
N GLY A 125 26.12 -26.03 17.13
CA GLY A 125 25.30 -26.26 15.94
C GLY A 125 24.02 -25.44 15.88
N GLY A 126 23.67 -24.72 16.94
CA GLY A 126 22.57 -23.76 16.92
C GLY A 126 22.88 -22.55 16.02
N LEU A 127 21.85 -21.86 15.56
CA LEU A 127 21.96 -20.78 14.58
C LEU A 127 21.49 -19.45 15.12
N LEU A 128 22.20 -18.40 14.73
CA LEU A 128 21.83 -17.02 14.97
C LEU A 128 21.57 -16.31 13.63
N TYR A 129 20.39 -15.75 13.45
CA TYR A 129 19.97 -15.00 12.27
C TYR A 129 20.01 -13.52 12.58
N VAL A 130 20.50 -12.71 11.62
CA VAL A 130 20.55 -11.27 11.75
C VAL A 130 20.15 -10.63 10.42
N MET A 131 19.10 -9.83 10.44
CA MET A 131 18.66 -9.09 9.24
C MET A 131 17.98 -7.79 9.65
N PRO A 132 18.09 -6.70 8.85
CA PRO A 132 17.21 -5.55 9.00
C PRO A 132 15.78 -5.96 8.62
N GLU A 133 14.82 -5.09 8.87
CA GLU A 133 13.48 -5.28 8.32
C GLU A 133 13.59 -5.54 6.82
N PRO A 134 12.96 -6.63 6.33
CA PRO A 134 13.17 -7.05 4.95
C PRO A 134 12.46 -6.11 3.98
N PHE A 135 12.95 -6.20 2.76
CA PHE A 135 12.37 -5.86 1.48
C PHE A 135 12.74 -4.50 0.91
N TRP A 136 12.77 -3.39 1.63
CA TRP A 136 12.83 -2.09 0.95
C TRP A 136 14.12 -1.31 1.24
N SER A 137 15.04 -1.35 0.28
CA SER A 137 16.24 -0.50 0.18
C SER A 137 17.34 -0.68 1.21
N TRP A 138 17.15 -1.44 2.28
CA TRP A 138 18.26 -1.89 3.07
C TRP A 138 19.22 -2.69 2.20
N SER A 139 20.52 -2.52 2.36
CA SER A 139 21.47 -3.44 1.74
C SER A 139 21.30 -4.83 2.35
N GLU A 140 21.26 -5.85 1.49
CA GLU A 140 21.23 -7.23 1.96
C GLU A 140 22.40 -7.51 2.92
N VAL A 141 22.11 -8.22 4.00
CA VAL A 141 23.14 -8.75 4.88
C VAL A 141 23.90 -9.83 4.12
N GLN A 142 25.22 -9.68 4.01
CA GLN A 142 26.07 -10.68 3.38
C GLN A 142 27.33 -10.92 4.21
N LEU A 143 27.85 -12.14 4.19
CA LEU A 143 28.90 -12.61 5.09
C LEU A 143 30.22 -12.94 4.38
N GLU A 144 30.26 -12.87 3.03
CA GLU A 144 31.35 -13.40 2.22
C GLU A 144 32.32 -12.35 1.71
N ASN A 145 31.83 -11.15 1.37
CA ASN A 145 32.65 -10.09 0.74
C ASN A 145 32.95 -8.92 1.68
N PRO A 146 34.11 -8.90 2.34
CA PRO A 146 34.48 -7.81 3.28
C PRO A 146 34.51 -6.41 2.66
N MET A 147 34.60 -6.32 1.32
CA MET A 147 34.60 -5.05 0.59
C MET A 147 33.21 -4.69 0.05
N GLY A 148 32.25 -5.60 0.17
CA GLY A 148 30.88 -5.42 -0.33
C GLY A 148 29.99 -4.65 0.63
N LEU A 149 28.94 -4.05 0.07
CA LEU A 149 27.87 -3.41 0.84
C LEU A 149 27.14 -4.47 1.69
N GLY A 150 26.74 -4.10 2.91
CA GLY A 150 26.03 -4.99 3.82
C GLY A 150 26.89 -6.07 4.49
N TYR A 151 28.23 -6.04 4.32
CA TYR A 151 29.09 -7.01 4.96
C TYR A 151 28.92 -7.00 6.48
N THR A 152 28.52 -8.14 7.02
CA THR A 152 28.19 -8.27 8.45
C THR A 152 29.09 -9.34 9.10
N THR A 153 29.49 -9.08 10.31
CA THR A 153 30.31 -10.00 11.12
C THR A 153 29.69 -10.20 12.48
N ALA A 154 29.88 -11.42 13.04
CA ALA A 154 29.52 -11.70 14.43
C ALA A 154 30.72 -12.34 15.13
N LEU A 155 31.00 -11.88 16.35
CA LEU A 155 32.14 -12.34 17.16
C LEU A 155 31.68 -12.66 18.59
N SER A 156 32.01 -13.84 19.09
CA SER A 156 31.80 -14.17 20.49
C SER A 156 32.90 -13.55 21.35
N ARG A 157 32.50 -12.97 22.50
CA ARG A 157 33.43 -12.53 23.55
C ARG A 157 33.90 -13.70 24.43
N VAL A 158 33.43 -14.89 24.16
CA VAL A 158 33.58 -16.04 25.05
C VAL A 158 34.65 -16.99 24.49
N GLU A 159 35.57 -17.44 25.38
CA GLU A 159 36.61 -18.34 24.99
C GLU A 159 36.04 -19.71 24.55
N GLY A 160 36.52 -20.22 23.42
CA GLY A 160 36.11 -21.51 22.89
C GLY A 160 34.86 -21.49 22.01
N VAL A 161 34.19 -20.35 21.87
CA VAL A 161 33.05 -20.17 20.95
C VAL A 161 33.50 -19.40 19.69
N ARG A 162 33.14 -19.93 18.54
CA ARG A 162 33.25 -19.23 17.25
C ARG A 162 31.87 -19.18 16.58
N LEU A 163 31.66 -18.13 15.81
CA LEU A 163 30.51 -18.00 14.93
C LEU A 163 31.00 -18.19 13.50
N GLU A 164 30.54 -19.25 12.85
CA GLU A 164 30.90 -19.54 11.45
C GLU A 164 29.74 -19.13 10.53
N PRO A 165 30.01 -18.26 9.52
CA PRO A 165 28.99 -17.82 8.61
C PRO A 165 28.53 -18.95 7.68
N ILE A 166 27.24 -19.07 7.45
CA ILE A 166 26.64 -19.98 6.47
C ILE A 166 26.38 -19.19 5.19
N ALA A 167 26.89 -19.67 4.06
CA ALA A 167 27.03 -18.92 2.81
C ALA A 167 25.70 -18.49 2.14
N ASP A 168 24.60 -19.18 2.39
CA ASP A 168 23.32 -18.93 1.73
C ASP A 168 22.33 -18.16 2.63
N GLY A 169 22.79 -17.11 3.32
CA GLY A 169 21.90 -16.31 4.16
C GLY A 169 22.63 -15.49 5.22
N ALA A 170 21.87 -14.85 6.09
CA ALA A 170 22.36 -14.02 7.19
C ALA A 170 22.51 -14.85 8.49
N PHE A 171 23.12 -16.04 8.42
CA PHE A 171 23.18 -17.03 9.50
C PHE A 171 24.58 -17.21 10.02
N PHE A 172 24.70 -17.36 11.35
CA PHE A 172 25.93 -17.74 12.02
C PHE A 172 25.72 -19.01 12.83
N GLU A 173 26.48 -20.05 12.56
CA GLU A 173 26.50 -21.28 13.32
C GLU A 173 27.38 -21.15 14.58
N ILE A 174 26.92 -21.63 15.70
CA ILE A 174 27.68 -21.69 16.95
C ILE A 174 28.59 -22.90 16.94
N VAL A 175 29.91 -22.72 16.97
CA VAL A 175 30.89 -23.77 16.84
C VAL A 175 31.89 -23.74 18.00
N GLY A 176 32.25 -24.94 18.51
CA GLY A 176 33.29 -25.16 19.50
C GLY A 176 32.72 -25.47 20.90
N ARG A 177 31.68 -24.81 21.35
CA ARG A 177 30.84 -25.16 22.49
C ARG A 177 29.53 -24.38 22.45
N ALA A 178 28.56 -24.84 23.21
CA ALA A 178 27.32 -24.13 23.47
C ALA A 178 27.57 -22.76 24.13
N LEU A 179 26.68 -21.83 23.88
CA LEU A 179 26.58 -20.54 24.57
C LEU A 179 25.67 -20.66 25.80
N ASP A 180 26.18 -20.27 26.95
CA ASP A 180 25.44 -20.22 28.18
C ASP A 180 24.54 -18.96 28.28
N PRO A 181 23.45 -19.00 29.08
CA PRO A 181 22.62 -17.82 29.32
C PRO A 181 23.43 -16.59 29.80
N GLY A 182 23.18 -15.44 29.19
CA GLY A 182 23.86 -14.17 29.51
C GLY A 182 25.20 -13.97 28.82
N GLU A 183 25.70 -14.94 28.06
CA GLU A 183 26.89 -14.74 27.23
C GLU A 183 26.55 -13.82 26.04
N ARG A 184 27.57 -13.12 25.51
CA ARG A 184 27.35 -12.03 24.56
C ARG A 184 28.10 -12.25 23.24
N ILE A 185 27.45 -11.85 22.18
CA ILE A 185 27.95 -11.80 20.81
C ILE A 185 27.95 -10.35 20.34
N ASP A 186 29.09 -9.88 19.81
CA ASP A 186 29.18 -8.62 19.10
C ASP A 186 28.86 -8.81 17.64
N ILE A 187 27.89 -8.05 17.13
CA ILE A 187 27.47 -8.08 15.73
C ILE A 187 27.77 -6.71 15.12
N VAL A 188 28.34 -6.69 13.93
CA VAL A 188 28.63 -5.45 13.20
C VAL A 188 28.05 -5.55 11.80
N MET A 189 26.97 -4.82 11.55
CA MET A 189 26.45 -4.62 10.21
C MET A 189 27.22 -3.49 9.52
N GLY A 190 27.58 -3.69 8.26
CA GLY A 190 28.47 -2.78 7.56
C GLY A 190 29.91 -2.77 8.10
N ALA A 191 30.44 -3.93 8.47
CA ALA A 191 31.77 -4.11 9.04
C ALA A 191 32.91 -3.73 8.06
N GLY A 192 32.63 -3.77 6.75
CA GLY A 192 33.56 -3.37 5.70
C GLY A 192 33.57 -1.87 5.40
N PRO A 193 34.47 -1.41 4.53
CA PRO A 193 34.56 0.01 4.16
C PRO A 193 33.34 0.53 3.37
N SER A 194 32.53 -0.34 2.79
CA SER A 194 31.30 0.04 2.07
C SER A 194 30.11 0.25 2.99
N GLY A 195 30.18 -0.15 4.26
CA GLY A 195 29.09 -0.01 5.19
C GLY A 195 27.86 -0.86 4.90
N THR A 196 26.77 -0.55 5.57
CA THR A 196 25.41 -0.99 5.25
C THR A 196 24.58 0.22 4.88
N ARG A 197 23.76 0.13 3.83
CA ARG A 197 22.80 1.18 3.47
C ARG A 197 21.53 0.95 4.26
N VAL A 198 21.06 1.97 4.95
CA VAL A 198 19.75 1.93 5.61
C VAL A 198 18.64 2.23 4.62
N ASP A 199 17.41 1.95 5.01
CA ASP A 199 16.22 2.13 4.19
C ASP A 199 16.13 3.53 3.57
N GLU A 200 15.46 3.64 2.43
CA GLU A 200 15.14 4.92 1.77
C GLU A 200 13.82 5.52 2.26
N TYR A 201 13.07 4.80 3.08
CA TYR A 201 11.83 5.26 3.69
C TYR A 201 12.00 5.51 5.18
N ALA A 202 11.41 6.63 5.64
CA ALA A 202 11.52 7.05 7.03
C ALA A 202 10.55 6.28 7.92
N GLU A 203 11.07 5.74 9.01
CA GLU A 203 10.28 4.96 9.97
C GLU A 203 10.81 5.13 11.40
N ARG A 204 9.93 4.96 12.36
CA ARG A 204 10.30 5.01 13.79
C ARG A 204 10.46 3.62 14.34
N GLY A 205 11.61 3.39 14.98
CA GLY A 205 11.87 2.13 15.65
C GLY A 205 12.04 0.96 14.70
N SER A 206 12.61 1.21 13.50
CA SER A 206 13.00 0.16 12.56
C SER A 206 13.82 -0.90 13.28
N GLU A 207 13.43 -2.15 13.13
CA GLU A 207 13.94 -3.26 13.93
C GLU A 207 15.02 -4.03 13.17
N ILE A 208 16.16 -4.21 13.82
CA ILE A 208 17.13 -5.21 13.35
C ILE A 208 16.69 -6.54 13.91
N LEU A 209 16.11 -7.37 13.05
CA LEU A 209 15.53 -8.65 13.42
C LEU A 209 16.62 -9.65 13.74
N ILE A 210 16.49 -10.30 14.88
CA ILE A 210 17.36 -11.37 15.31
C ILE A 210 16.48 -12.57 15.67
N ALA A 211 16.82 -13.72 15.11
CA ALA A 211 16.18 -14.98 15.48
C ALA A 211 17.22 -16.00 15.94
N VAL A 212 16.79 -16.88 16.81
CA VAL A 212 17.61 -17.95 17.37
C VAL A 212 16.96 -19.29 17.05
N ASP A 213 17.73 -20.20 16.50
CA ASP A 213 17.47 -21.64 16.46
C ASP A 213 18.46 -22.25 17.47
N ALA A 214 18.01 -22.46 18.69
CA ALA A 214 18.89 -22.80 19.81
C ALA A 214 19.47 -24.20 19.73
N GLU A 215 18.78 -25.15 19.09
CA GLU A 215 19.15 -26.57 19.01
C GLU A 215 19.67 -26.94 17.61
N GLY A 216 19.56 -26.06 16.61
CA GLY A 216 19.96 -26.33 15.22
C GLY A 216 19.04 -27.33 14.51
N ASP A 217 17.76 -27.34 14.90
CA ASP A 217 16.77 -28.30 14.39
C ASP A 217 15.88 -27.73 13.27
N GLY A 218 16.10 -26.44 12.90
CA GLY A 218 15.35 -25.71 11.87
C GLY A 218 14.13 -24.96 12.42
N THR A 219 13.81 -25.11 13.71
CA THR A 219 12.83 -24.22 14.37
C THR A 219 13.52 -22.99 14.95
N ARG A 220 12.85 -21.84 14.96
CA ARG A 220 13.45 -20.62 15.48
C ARG A 220 12.42 -19.71 16.13
N ALA A 221 12.87 -18.81 16.97
CA ALA A 221 12.05 -17.74 17.46
C ALA A 221 12.73 -16.37 17.27
N TRP A 222 11.91 -15.36 17.00
CA TRP A 222 12.34 -13.97 16.97
C TRP A 222 12.52 -13.43 18.38
N LEU A 223 13.52 -12.56 18.58
CA LEU A 223 13.63 -11.82 19.84
C LEU A 223 12.45 -10.85 19.98
N GLU A 224 11.84 -10.82 21.17
CA GLU A 224 10.85 -9.78 21.51
C GLU A 224 11.52 -8.41 21.76
N ASP A 225 12.74 -8.41 22.33
CA ASP A 225 13.52 -7.20 22.64
C ASP A 225 14.72 -7.12 21.70
N SER A 226 14.46 -6.80 20.44
CA SER A 226 15.47 -6.64 19.38
C SER A 226 15.97 -5.20 19.29
N ALA A 227 17.12 -5.03 18.62
CA ALA A 227 17.74 -3.72 18.43
C ALA A 227 16.93 -2.84 17.50
N ARG A 228 16.77 -1.55 17.82
CA ARG A 228 15.98 -0.59 17.05
C ARG A 228 16.69 0.71 16.81
N LEU A 229 16.38 1.35 15.66
CA LEU A 229 16.82 2.70 15.31
C LEU A 229 15.68 3.45 14.61
N ASP A 230 15.74 4.78 14.66
CA ASP A 230 14.86 5.63 13.88
C ASP A 230 15.52 5.97 12.55
N ILE A 231 14.79 5.83 11.45
CA ILE A 231 15.20 6.27 10.13
C ILE A 231 14.43 7.55 9.82
N VAL A 232 15.16 8.65 9.62
CA VAL A 232 14.58 9.98 9.46
C VAL A 232 14.73 10.49 8.03
N ALA A 233 13.74 11.24 7.56
CA ALA A 233 13.76 11.88 6.26
C ALA A 233 14.99 12.77 6.07
N ARG A 234 15.38 12.96 4.81
CA ARG A 234 16.33 14.02 4.40
C ARG A 234 15.68 15.40 4.45
N GLU A 235 16.41 16.42 4.02
CA GLU A 235 15.85 17.74 3.82
C GLU A 235 14.66 17.68 2.85
N GLY A 236 13.60 18.43 3.14
CA GLY A 236 12.46 18.52 2.27
C GLY A 236 12.79 19.10 0.91
N THR A 237 12.25 18.51 -0.15
CA THR A 237 12.48 18.93 -1.54
C THR A 237 11.19 19.34 -2.24
N GLN A 238 10.03 18.95 -1.71
CA GLN A 238 8.74 19.18 -2.32
C GLN A 238 7.69 19.60 -1.28
N MET A 239 6.75 20.44 -1.70
CA MET A 239 5.53 20.72 -0.97
C MET A 239 4.36 19.99 -1.62
N ILE A 240 3.52 19.37 -0.79
CA ILE A 240 2.26 18.73 -1.18
C ILE A 240 1.12 19.58 -0.65
N ALA A 241 0.16 19.92 -1.52
CA ALA A 241 -1.03 20.68 -1.17
C ALA A 241 -2.29 19.89 -1.56
N LEU A 242 -3.07 19.43 -0.59
CA LEU A 242 -4.24 18.58 -0.81
C LEU A 242 -5.50 19.16 -0.15
N GLY A 243 -6.57 19.28 -0.93
CA GLY A 243 -7.90 19.69 -0.50
C GLY A 243 -8.93 18.55 -0.55
N PRO A 244 -10.16 18.77 -0.05
CA PRO A 244 -11.26 17.85 -0.26
C PRO A 244 -11.59 17.74 -1.76
N ALA A 245 -12.06 16.58 -2.23
CA ALA A 245 -12.48 16.43 -3.62
C ALA A 245 -13.77 17.21 -3.92
N GLU A 246 -14.69 17.22 -2.95
CA GLU A 246 -16.01 17.79 -3.11
C GLU A 246 -16.55 18.36 -1.78
N VAL A 247 -17.22 19.50 -1.84
CA VAL A 247 -17.88 20.16 -0.70
C VAL A 247 -19.20 20.75 -1.11
N ALA A 248 -20.13 20.95 -0.15
CA ALA A 248 -21.33 21.70 -0.41
C ALA A 248 -21.08 23.22 -0.38
N PRO A 249 -21.92 24.04 -1.05
CA PRO A 249 -21.84 25.48 -0.96
C PRO A 249 -21.93 25.97 0.50
N GLY A 250 -20.97 26.79 0.91
CA GLY A 250 -20.87 27.32 2.28
C GLY A 250 -20.17 26.41 3.29
N ASP A 251 -19.77 25.21 2.92
CA ASP A 251 -19.04 24.31 3.81
C ASP A 251 -17.60 24.79 4.05
N PRO A 252 -16.97 24.40 5.16
CA PRO A 252 -15.57 24.68 5.40
C PRO A 252 -14.69 23.84 4.48
N ILE A 253 -13.66 24.47 3.92
CA ILE A 253 -12.58 23.83 3.16
C ILE A 253 -11.32 23.87 4.02
N GLU A 254 -10.64 22.74 4.14
CA GLU A 254 -9.32 22.62 4.76
C GLU A 254 -8.36 22.03 3.73
N ILE A 255 -7.31 22.79 3.38
CA ILE A 255 -6.19 22.32 2.57
C ILE A 255 -5.03 21.97 3.49
N THR A 256 -4.48 20.79 3.34
CA THR A 256 -3.30 20.31 4.04
C THR A 256 -2.07 20.61 3.20
N LEU A 257 -1.06 21.26 3.79
CA LEU A 257 0.26 21.49 3.21
C LEU A 257 1.29 20.69 4.00
N ALA A 258 2.07 19.86 3.33
CA ALA A 258 3.13 19.07 3.91
C ALA A 258 4.42 19.21 3.09
N ILE A 259 5.56 19.10 3.75
CA ILE A 259 6.86 19.01 3.09
C ILE A 259 7.32 17.56 3.13
N VAL A 260 7.82 17.09 1.99
CA VAL A 260 8.40 15.76 1.84
C VAL A 260 9.76 15.84 1.17
N ASP A 261 10.59 14.82 1.39
CA ASP A 261 11.85 14.66 0.67
C ASP A 261 11.65 14.04 -0.73
N GLU A 262 12.73 13.70 -1.41
CA GLU A 262 12.71 13.14 -2.76
C GLU A 262 12.03 11.76 -2.87
N ARG A 263 11.85 11.06 -1.74
CA ARG A 263 11.21 9.75 -1.63
C ARG A 263 9.79 9.81 -1.08
N GLY A 264 9.29 11.01 -0.81
CA GLY A 264 7.98 11.19 -0.20
C GLY A 264 7.97 11.08 1.31
N ASN A 265 9.10 10.88 1.95
CA ASN A 265 9.20 10.86 3.40
C ASN A 265 8.81 12.22 3.98
N ARG A 266 8.03 12.21 5.04
CA ARG A 266 7.67 13.44 5.74
C ARG A 266 8.93 14.15 6.26
N ALA A 267 9.23 15.29 5.67
CA ALA A 267 10.37 16.13 6.04
C ALA A 267 9.93 17.30 6.93
N ARG A 268 10.91 17.89 7.61
CA ARG A 268 10.70 19.12 8.36
C ARG A 268 10.60 20.32 7.44
N TRP A 269 9.85 21.33 7.88
CA TRP A 269 9.81 22.61 7.18
C TRP A 269 11.21 23.25 7.19
N PRO A 270 11.68 23.84 6.07
CA PRO A 270 12.96 24.53 6.02
C PRO A 270 13.08 25.60 7.11
N GLY A 271 14.26 25.74 7.72
CA GLY A 271 14.54 26.73 8.75
C GLY A 271 14.31 26.30 10.20
N ASP A 272 13.88 25.06 10.44
CA ASP A 272 13.55 24.53 11.79
C ASP A 272 14.79 24.00 12.57
N SER A 273 16.00 24.14 12.03
CA SER A 273 17.20 23.48 12.59
C SER A 273 17.85 24.16 13.80
N THR A 274 17.36 25.31 14.27
CA THR A 274 18.00 25.98 15.40
C THR A 274 17.00 26.74 16.27
N GLY A 275 16.44 26.16 17.27
CA GLY A 275 15.63 26.70 18.36
C GLY A 275 15.89 28.11 18.92
N VAL A 276 16.27 29.06 18.12
CA VAL A 276 16.52 30.46 18.46
C VAL A 276 15.85 31.34 17.40
N ASP A 277 14.83 32.08 17.81
CA ASP A 277 14.28 33.38 17.30
C ASP A 277 14.34 33.72 15.79
N ASN A 278 14.67 32.79 14.91
CA ASN A 278 14.51 32.93 13.48
C ASN A 278 13.17 32.27 13.10
N ALA A 279 12.08 32.97 13.39
CA ALA A 279 10.91 32.93 12.56
C ALA A 279 11.32 33.48 11.16
N VAL A 280 12.25 32.86 10.49
CA VAL A 280 12.38 32.91 9.04
C VAL A 280 11.13 32.20 8.56
N GLN A 281 10.22 33.00 8.35
CA GLN A 281 8.87 32.89 8.03
C GLN A 281 8.79 31.99 6.81
N ASN A 282 8.55 30.72 7.02
CA ASN A 282 8.05 29.85 5.97
C ASN A 282 6.77 30.49 5.48
N THR A 283 6.85 31.20 4.36
CA THR A 283 5.76 31.96 3.78
C THR A 283 5.40 31.39 2.44
N PHE A 284 4.12 31.40 2.12
CA PHE A 284 3.63 31.05 0.80
C PHE A 284 2.56 32.04 0.33
N ALA A 285 2.44 32.17 -0.98
CA ALA A 285 1.34 32.88 -1.63
C ALA A 285 0.31 31.86 -2.15
N ILE A 286 -0.93 32.30 -2.19
CA ILE A 286 -2.03 31.53 -2.77
C ILE A 286 -2.44 32.23 -4.06
N GLU A 287 -2.58 31.48 -5.15
CA GLU A 287 -3.03 31.95 -6.43
C GLU A 287 -4.25 31.17 -6.88
N THR A 288 -5.21 31.85 -7.53
CA THR A 288 -6.32 31.18 -8.20
C THR A 288 -5.90 30.85 -9.63
N ILE A 289 -5.89 29.55 -9.97
CA ILE A 289 -5.66 29.10 -11.35
C ILE A 289 -6.94 29.28 -12.16
N ASP A 290 -8.08 28.86 -11.60
CA ASP A 290 -9.42 28.98 -12.20
C ASP A 290 -10.49 28.95 -11.12
N GLY A 291 -11.65 29.55 -11.40
CA GLY A 291 -12.78 29.60 -10.48
C GLY A 291 -12.94 30.95 -9.76
N PRO A 292 -13.51 30.97 -8.52
CA PRO A 292 -13.74 32.19 -7.78
C PRO A 292 -12.43 32.85 -7.34
N SER A 293 -12.41 34.20 -7.32
CA SER A 293 -11.23 34.94 -6.85
C SER A 293 -10.94 34.68 -5.37
N LEU A 294 -9.69 34.88 -4.92
CA LEU A 294 -9.29 34.73 -3.52
C LEU A 294 -10.17 35.57 -2.58
N ILE A 295 -10.53 36.78 -2.98
CA ILE A 295 -11.42 37.66 -2.19
C ILE A 295 -12.81 37.01 -2.02
N ALA A 296 -13.33 36.36 -3.06
CA ALA A 296 -14.61 35.65 -2.99
C ALA A 296 -14.55 34.40 -2.08
N LEU A 297 -13.35 33.83 -1.88
CA LEU A 297 -13.09 32.77 -0.93
C LEU A 297 -12.79 33.26 0.50
N GLY A 298 -12.78 34.59 0.72
CA GLY A 298 -12.38 35.19 2.00
C GLY A 298 -10.88 35.07 2.29
N LEU A 299 -10.11 34.82 1.25
CA LEU A 299 -8.64 34.81 1.26
C LEU A 299 -8.14 36.15 0.71
N ASP A 300 -7.07 36.68 1.24
CA ASP A 300 -6.37 37.81 0.63
C ASP A 300 -5.11 37.29 -0.07
N GLU A 301 -4.50 38.14 -0.90
CA GLU A 301 -3.22 37.84 -1.54
C GLU A 301 -2.05 37.91 -0.53
N ALA A 302 -2.37 38.02 0.76
CA ALA A 302 -1.38 38.10 1.80
C ALA A 302 -0.63 36.77 1.95
N THR A 303 0.65 36.89 2.16
CA THR A 303 1.52 35.79 2.52
C THR A 303 1.11 35.18 3.86
N HIS A 304 0.81 33.90 3.86
CA HIS A 304 0.52 33.17 5.09
C HIS A 304 1.82 32.69 5.74
N LEU A 305 1.95 32.96 7.04
CA LEU A 305 3.07 32.47 7.84
C LEU A 305 2.78 31.03 8.26
N VAL A 306 3.72 30.14 7.98
CA VAL A 306 3.72 28.81 8.54
C VAL A 306 4.64 28.84 9.77
N ALA A 307 4.09 28.59 10.94
CA ALA A 307 4.95 28.36 12.09
C ALA A 307 5.68 27.04 11.88
N ALA A 308 7.00 27.03 12.03
CA ALA A 308 7.83 25.85 12.01
C ALA A 308 7.29 24.85 13.04
N VAL A 309 6.82 23.72 12.59
CA VAL A 309 6.33 22.64 13.46
C VAL A 309 6.42 21.32 12.71
N ASP A 310 6.59 20.25 13.44
CA ASP A 310 6.53 18.85 12.95
C ASP A 310 5.15 18.42 12.43
N ALA A 311 4.19 19.31 12.33
CA ALA A 311 2.84 19.04 11.85
C ALA A 311 2.59 19.69 10.48
N PRO A 312 1.78 19.10 9.59
CA PRO A 312 1.37 19.73 8.35
C PRO A 312 0.59 21.02 8.64
N TYR A 313 0.79 22.02 7.79
CA TYR A 313 0.03 23.27 7.89
C TYR A 313 -1.37 23.08 7.30
N ARG A 314 -2.38 23.71 7.92
CA ARG A 314 -3.79 23.62 7.50
C ARG A 314 -4.33 25.00 7.15
N LEU A 315 -4.54 25.23 5.85
CA LEU A 315 -5.21 26.41 5.34
C LEU A 315 -6.72 26.19 5.38
N ARG A 316 -7.47 27.14 5.99
CA ARG A 316 -8.92 27.02 6.15
C ARG A 316 -9.64 28.24 5.58
N PHE A 317 -10.71 27.98 4.82
CA PHE A 317 -11.61 28.99 4.29
C PHE A 317 -13.00 28.37 4.05
N THR A 318 -13.93 29.17 3.51
CA THR A 318 -15.31 28.72 3.28
C THR A 318 -15.57 28.58 1.78
N ALA A 319 -16.25 27.50 1.39
CA ALA A 319 -16.70 27.30 0.02
C ALA A 319 -17.66 28.45 -0.40
N PRO A 320 -17.59 28.89 -1.66
CA PRO A 320 -18.53 29.90 -2.18
C PRO A 320 -19.97 29.37 -2.13
N ALA A 321 -20.93 30.30 -2.10
CA ALA A 321 -22.36 29.97 -2.11
C ALA A 321 -22.86 29.43 -3.47
N SER A 322 -22.07 29.60 -4.55
CA SER A 322 -22.37 29.09 -5.88
C SER A 322 -21.62 27.79 -6.18
N GLU A 323 -22.25 26.91 -6.91
CA GLU A 323 -21.60 25.73 -7.45
C GLU A 323 -20.51 26.09 -8.47
N GLY A 324 -19.50 25.24 -8.59
CA GLY A 324 -18.37 25.40 -9.51
C GLY A 324 -17.14 24.63 -9.06
N THR A 325 -16.00 24.87 -9.70
CA THR A 325 -14.72 24.24 -9.34
C THR A 325 -13.77 25.32 -8.84
N ILE A 326 -13.06 25.01 -7.75
CA ILE A 326 -11.98 25.85 -7.20
C ILE A 326 -10.66 25.19 -7.58
N ARG A 327 -9.74 25.97 -8.18
CA ARG A 327 -8.38 25.57 -8.51
C ARG A 327 -7.40 26.56 -7.93
N LEU A 328 -6.57 26.10 -7.03
CA LEU A 328 -5.58 26.93 -6.33
C LEU A 328 -4.19 26.40 -6.58
N SER A 329 -3.22 27.31 -6.60
CA SER A 329 -1.81 27.02 -6.55
C SER A 329 -1.21 27.65 -5.30
N ILE A 330 -0.32 26.91 -4.67
CA ILE A 330 0.44 27.38 -3.51
C ILE A 330 1.87 27.62 -4.00
N ARG A 331 2.37 28.83 -3.80
CA ARG A 331 3.72 29.23 -4.21
C ARG A 331 4.57 29.51 -2.97
N GLY A 332 5.65 28.79 -2.82
CA GLY A 332 6.62 29.02 -1.74
C GLY A 332 7.34 30.33 -1.91
N LEU A 333 7.58 31.03 -0.80
CA LEU A 333 8.28 32.31 -0.77
C LEU A 333 9.42 32.24 0.26
N HIS A 334 10.47 33.03 0.08
CA HIS A 334 11.62 33.11 0.98
C HIS A 334 12.30 31.76 1.24
N ALA A 335 12.17 31.18 2.43
CA ALA A 335 12.74 29.87 2.76
C ALA A 335 12.07 28.71 2.00
N LEU A 336 10.88 28.94 1.46
CA LEU A 336 10.13 27.99 0.64
C LEU A 336 10.21 28.29 -0.86
N GLU A 337 11.10 29.20 -1.31
CA GLU A 337 11.26 29.47 -2.75
C GLU A 337 11.57 28.18 -3.51
N GLY A 338 10.74 27.85 -4.51
CA GLY A 338 10.83 26.61 -5.27
C GLY A 338 9.95 25.45 -4.74
N PHE A 339 9.33 25.62 -3.58
CA PHE A 339 8.35 24.67 -3.06
C PHE A 339 6.94 25.09 -3.53
N ASP A 340 6.61 24.72 -4.76
CA ASP A 340 5.31 25.05 -5.37
C ASP A 340 4.45 23.79 -5.47
N SER A 341 3.14 23.93 -5.27
CA SER A 341 2.19 22.83 -5.40
C SER A 341 0.81 23.31 -5.85
N ASP A 342 0.26 22.66 -6.85
CA ASP A 342 -1.14 22.88 -7.22
C ASP A 342 -2.04 21.98 -6.38
N VAL A 343 -3.15 22.55 -5.88
CA VAL A 343 -4.16 21.81 -5.12
C VAL A 343 -5.02 21.00 -6.10
N ASN A 344 -5.38 19.77 -5.74
CA ASN A 344 -6.37 19.03 -6.51
C ASN A 344 -7.66 19.85 -6.69
N PRO A 345 -8.42 19.68 -7.80
CA PRO A 345 -9.66 20.41 -8.01
C PRO A 345 -10.65 20.14 -6.87
N ILE A 346 -11.25 21.21 -6.35
CA ILE A 346 -12.28 21.13 -5.31
C ILE A 346 -13.61 21.48 -5.96
N VAL A 347 -14.50 20.51 -6.10
CA VAL A 347 -15.81 20.71 -6.70
C VAL A 347 -16.81 21.15 -5.63
N VAL A 348 -17.42 22.32 -5.84
CA VAL A 348 -18.48 22.85 -4.98
C VAL A 348 -19.82 22.52 -5.61
N ARG A 349 -20.59 21.63 -5.00
CA ARG A 349 -21.93 21.29 -5.49
C ARG A 349 -22.85 20.79 -4.38
N GLN A 350 -24.14 21.01 -4.55
CA GLN A 350 -25.16 20.45 -3.67
C GLN A 350 -25.53 19.04 -4.17
N SER A 351 -25.21 18.02 -3.39
CA SER A 351 -25.45 16.63 -3.77
C SER A 351 -25.85 15.77 -2.58
N ALA A 352 -26.55 14.68 -2.85
CA ALA A 352 -26.88 13.65 -1.83
C ALA A 352 -25.66 12.76 -1.51
N THR A 353 -24.67 12.70 -2.40
CA THR A 353 -23.41 11.98 -2.20
C THR A 353 -22.26 12.91 -2.48
N ARG A 354 -21.13 12.69 -1.83
CA ARG A 354 -19.88 13.41 -2.08
C ARG A 354 -18.77 12.46 -2.49
N LEU A 355 -17.85 12.94 -3.30
CA LEU A 355 -16.63 12.24 -3.64
C LEU A 355 -15.65 12.30 -2.46
N ILE A 356 -15.11 11.15 -2.08
CA ILE A 356 -14.01 11.00 -1.12
C ILE A 356 -12.86 10.22 -1.76
N TRP A 357 -11.65 10.37 -1.21
CA TRP A 357 -10.46 9.65 -1.62
C TRP A 357 -10.11 8.56 -0.62
N ALA A 358 -9.87 7.34 -1.14
CA ALA A 358 -9.46 6.21 -0.35
C ALA A 358 -8.25 5.49 -0.96
N ASP A 359 -7.39 4.97 -0.08
CA ASP A 359 -6.40 3.94 -0.38
C ASP A 359 -6.74 2.71 0.45
N LEU A 360 -7.01 1.60 -0.21
CA LEU A 360 -7.60 0.41 0.41
C LEU A 360 -6.63 -0.78 0.45
N HIS A 361 -5.35 -0.54 0.12
CA HIS A 361 -4.33 -1.56 0.00
C HIS A 361 -2.95 -1.00 0.35
N GLY A 362 -2.34 -1.57 1.38
CA GLY A 362 -0.97 -1.26 1.75
C GLY A 362 -0.50 -2.06 2.95
N HIS A 363 0.81 -2.07 3.14
CA HIS A 363 1.52 -2.95 4.05
C HIS A 363 2.35 -2.17 5.06
N SER A 364 2.52 -2.75 6.25
CA SER A 364 3.40 -2.26 7.30
C SER A 364 4.56 -3.24 7.53
N GLN A 365 5.47 -2.88 8.41
CA GLN A 365 6.57 -3.76 8.85
C GLN A 365 6.10 -5.09 9.48
N LEU A 366 4.80 -5.26 9.71
CA LEU A 366 4.26 -6.50 10.27
C LEU A 366 4.10 -7.61 9.22
N SER A 367 4.06 -7.24 7.95
CA SER A 367 4.19 -8.18 6.82
C SER A 367 5.47 -7.94 6.03
N ASP A 368 5.45 -7.13 5.03
CA ASP A 368 6.56 -6.84 4.12
C ASP A 368 6.63 -5.36 3.69
N GLY A 369 5.97 -4.48 4.41
CA GLY A 369 6.05 -3.04 4.23
C GLY A 369 7.02 -2.36 5.19
N THR A 370 7.05 -1.03 5.16
CA THR A 370 7.90 -0.17 5.97
C THR A 370 7.09 0.56 7.04
N GLY A 371 7.63 0.64 8.23
CA GLY A 371 7.08 1.41 9.35
C GLY A 371 5.92 0.74 10.08
N THR A 372 5.54 1.35 11.18
CA THR A 372 4.48 0.82 12.04
C THR A 372 3.07 1.08 11.49
N PRO A 373 2.05 0.29 11.88
CA PRO A 373 0.65 0.63 11.59
C PRO A 373 0.26 2.05 12.00
N GLU A 374 0.82 2.57 13.11
CA GLU A 374 0.60 3.95 13.53
C GLU A 374 1.14 4.97 12.53
N ASP A 375 2.36 4.76 12.02
CA ASP A 375 3.00 5.64 11.04
C ASP A 375 2.21 5.63 9.72
N TYR A 376 1.74 4.46 9.29
CA TYR A 376 0.89 4.29 8.11
C TYR A 376 -0.39 5.14 8.20
N PHE A 377 -1.16 5.03 9.31
CA PHE A 377 -2.38 5.82 9.48
C PHE A 377 -2.12 7.31 9.68
N HIS A 378 -1.00 7.68 10.34
CA HIS A 378 -0.58 9.07 10.44
C HIS A 378 -0.27 9.66 9.06
N TYR A 379 0.45 8.92 8.22
CA TYR A 379 0.77 9.36 6.87
C TYR A 379 -0.49 9.54 6.02
N ALA A 380 -1.37 8.54 6.02
CA ALA A 380 -2.65 8.56 5.31
C ALA A 380 -3.49 9.80 5.65
N ARG A 381 -3.62 10.10 6.97
CA ARG A 381 -4.46 11.18 7.45
C ARG A 381 -3.82 12.56 7.32
N ASP A 382 -2.54 12.67 7.70
CA ASP A 382 -1.90 13.97 7.93
C ASP A 382 -1.06 14.44 6.74
N ILE A 383 -0.52 13.55 5.91
CA ILE A 383 0.28 13.88 4.73
C ILE A 383 -0.54 13.69 3.46
N ALA A 384 -1.00 12.46 3.21
CA ALA A 384 -1.77 12.11 2.02
C ALA A 384 -3.23 12.60 2.07
N ARG A 385 -3.71 13.06 3.24
CA ARG A 385 -5.07 13.60 3.40
C ARG A 385 -6.13 12.69 2.76
N LEU A 386 -6.06 11.42 3.05
CA LEU A 386 -7.12 10.49 2.67
C LEU A 386 -8.34 10.69 3.55
N ASP A 387 -9.52 10.43 3.01
CA ASP A 387 -10.79 10.40 3.74
C ASP A 387 -11.07 9.00 4.31
N ALA A 388 -10.59 7.95 3.61
CA ALA A 388 -10.66 6.57 4.08
C ALA A 388 -9.39 5.80 3.74
N VAL A 389 -9.04 4.79 4.55
CA VAL A 389 -7.84 3.97 4.35
C VAL A 389 -8.02 2.59 4.97
N ALA A 390 -7.44 1.57 4.34
CA ALA A 390 -7.24 0.25 4.93
C ALA A 390 -5.74 -0.08 4.97
N LEU A 391 -5.28 -0.65 6.07
CA LEU A 391 -4.01 -1.35 6.17
C LEU A 391 -4.32 -2.83 6.01
N THR A 392 -3.65 -3.50 5.07
CA THR A 392 -3.98 -4.85 4.63
C THR A 392 -2.75 -5.75 4.60
N ASP A 393 -2.04 -5.82 5.73
CA ASP A 393 -0.93 -6.75 5.90
C ASP A 393 -1.32 -8.18 5.52
N HIS A 394 -0.39 -8.94 4.94
CA HIS A 394 -0.62 -10.32 4.48
C HIS A 394 -1.02 -11.26 5.62
N ASP A 395 -1.92 -12.21 5.34
CA ASP A 395 -2.39 -13.20 6.32
C ASP A 395 -1.29 -14.14 6.82
N HIS A 396 -0.56 -14.80 5.92
CA HIS A 396 0.45 -15.80 6.25
C HIS A 396 1.84 -15.49 5.66
N TRP A 397 1.97 -14.39 4.91
CA TRP A 397 3.22 -13.96 4.31
C TRP A 397 3.91 -12.91 5.19
N GLY A 398 5.26 -12.89 5.14
CA GLY A 398 6.07 -11.99 5.93
C GLY A 398 6.75 -12.68 7.11
N LEU A 399 7.46 -11.89 7.92
CA LEU A 399 8.26 -12.42 9.03
C LEU A 399 7.44 -12.83 10.23
N ARG A 400 6.29 -12.22 10.42
CA ARG A 400 5.39 -12.44 11.54
C ARG A 400 3.96 -12.64 11.03
N PRO A 401 3.64 -13.84 10.48
CA PRO A 401 2.33 -14.12 9.92
C PRO A 401 1.20 -13.80 10.88
N ILE A 402 0.24 -12.99 10.44
CA ILE A 402 -0.85 -12.53 11.31
C ILE A 402 -1.87 -13.64 11.62
N ASP A 403 -1.96 -14.66 10.77
CA ASP A 403 -2.80 -15.84 10.99
C ASP A 403 -2.27 -16.76 12.11
N GLN A 404 -0.98 -16.66 12.43
CA GLN A 404 -0.33 -17.41 13.50
C GLN A 404 -0.16 -16.59 14.79
N SER A 405 -0.40 -15.29 14.76
CA SER A 405 -0.22 -14.39 15.90
C SER A 405 -1.47 -13.57 16.19
N ALA A 406 -2.30 -14.04 17.11
CA ALA A 406 -3.46 -13.30 17.58
C ALA A 406 -3.10 -11.93 18.18
N GLU A 407 -1.88 -11.78 18.73
CA GLU A 407 -1.40 -10.51 19.29
C GLU A 407 -1.13 -9.49 18.20
N ILE A 408 -0.47 -9.88 17.10
CA ILE A 408 -0.19 -9.01 15.96
C ILE A 408 -1.50 -8.62 15.26
N ALA A 409 -2.38 -9.59 14.99
CA ALA A 409 -3.70 -9.32 14.42
C ALA A 409 -4.50 -8.33 15.27
N ALA A 410 -4.49 -8.51 16.60
CA ALA A 410 -5.15 -7.59 17.54
C ALA A 410 -4.50 -6.19 17.50
N LYS A 411 -3.18 -6.09 17.44
CA LYS A 411 -2.46 -4.81 17.36
C LYS A 411 -2.84 -4.01 16.12
N ILE A 412 -2.91 -4.65 14.95
CA ILE A 412 -3.34 -4.01 13.70
C ILE A 412 -4.79 -3.50 13.85
N LEU A 413 -5.68 -4.37 14.31
CA LEU A 413 -7.09 -4.03 14.51
C LEU A 413 -7.27 -2.88 15.50
N GLU A 414 -6.67 -2.95 16.70
CA GLU A 414 -6.74 -1.89 17.72
C GLU A 414 -6.21 -0.55 17.18
N THR A 415 -5.12 -0.58 16.39
CA THR A 415 -4.57 0.63 15.78
C THR A 415 -5.55 1.20 14.76
N SER A 416 -6.11 0.38 13.89
CA SER A 416 -7.14 0.79 12.93
C SER A 416 -8.34 1.41 13.66
N LEU A 417 -8.84 0.78 14.72
CA LEU A 417 -9.98 1.31 15.49
C LEU A 417 -9.66 2.63 16.20
N ARG A 418 -8.46 2.77 16.72
CA ARG A 418 -7.99 3.99 17.41
C ARG A 418 -7.91 5.20 16.48
N PHE A 419 -7.52 5.01 15.22
CA PHE A 419 -7.43 6.08 14.23
C PHE A 419 -8.77 6.42 13.57
N HIS A 420 -9.80 5.65 13.80
CA HIS A 420 -11.11 5.86 13.19
C HIS A 420 -11.78 7.14 13.70
N GLU A 421 -12.01 8.09 12.81
CA GLU A 421 -12.72 9.34 13.09
C GLU A 421 -13.92 9.46 12.12
N ARG A 422 -15.13 9.11 12.59
CA ARG A 422 -16.35 9.25 11.79
C ARG A 422 -16.49 10.66 11.22
N ASP A 423 -16.97 10.78 9.99
CA ASP A 423 -17.16 12.03 9.25
C ASP A 423 -15.86 12.79 8.89
N ARG A 424 -14.68 12.23 9.22
CA ARG A 424 -13.41 12.88 8.96
C ARG A 424 -12.35 11.97 8.37
N PHE A 425 -12.06 10.84 8.99
CA PHE A 425 -11.05 9.88 8.56
C PHE A 425 -11.49 8.47 8.94
N VAL A 426 -11.91 7.70 7.96
CA VAL A 426 -12.44 6.36 8.18
C VAL A 426 -11.35 5.32 7.93
N THR A 427 -10.93 4.64 9.00
CA THR A 427 -10.11 3.45 8.86
C THR A 427 -10.99 2.22 8.73
N ILE A 428 -10.62 1.33 7.82
CA ILE A 428 -11.34 0.08 7.54
C ILE A 428 -10.41 -1.07 7.97
N PRO A 429 -10.77 -1.86 9.00
CA PRO A 429 -10.03 -3.07 9.32
C PRO A 429 -9.99 -4.04 8.15
N GLY A 430 -8.84 -4.63 7.89
CA GLY A 430 -8.69 -5.55 6.78
C GLY A 430 -7.36 -6.29 6.83
N TYR A 431 -7.18 -7.17 5.88
CA TYR A 431 -5.93 -7.88 5.62
C TYR A 431 -5.90 -8.37 4.18
N GLU A 432 -4.75 -8.78 3.70
CA GLU A 432 -4.61 -9.43 2.41
C GLU A 432 -4.63 -10.96 2.55
N TRP A 433 -5.65 -11.59 1.96
CA TRP A 433 -5.75 -13.02 1.78
C TRP A 433 -4.84 -13.43 0.62
N THR A 434 -3.66 -13.91 0.93
CA THR A 434 -2.52 -14.06 0.02
C THR A 434 -2.48 -15.45 -0.60
N SER A 435 -3.38 -15.72 -1.54
CA SER A 435 -3.40 -17.03 -2.21
C SER A 435 -2.48 -17.07 -3.43
N TRP A 436 -1.39 -17.76 -3.31
CA TRP A 436 -0.43 -17.99 -4.39
C TRP A 436 -0.94 -18.90 -5.51
N LEU A 437 -2.09 -19.54 -5.31
CA LEU A 437 -2.74 -20.37 -6.33
C LEU A 437 -3.90 -19.65 -7.02
N HIS A 438 -4.66 -18.83 -6.28
CA HIS A 438 -5.91 -18.27 -6.78
C HIS A 438 -5.86 -16.76 -7.00
N GLY A 439 -4.68 -16.14 -6.80
CA GLY A 439 -4.51 -14.70 -6.79
C GLY A 439 -4.94 -14.08 -5.46
N HIS A 440 -4.29 -12.99 -5.12
CA HIS A 440 -4.47 -12.30 -3.86
C HIS A 440 -5.80 -11.54 -3.82
N ARG A 441 -6.38 -11.43 -2.64
CA ARG A 441 -7.62 -10.68 -2.37
C ARG A 441 -7.52 -9.93 -1.07
N HIS A 442 -8.00 -8.71 -1.06
CA HIS A 442 -8.22 -8.00 0.20
C HIS A 442 -9.51 -8.46 0.84
N VAL A 443 -9.50 -8.53 2.16
CA VAL A 443 -10.70 -8.71 3.00
C VAL A 443 -10.85 -7.47 3.85
N LEU A 444 -11.92 -6.71 3.64
CA LEU A 444 -12.23 -5.48 4.35
C LEU A 444 -13.46 -5.67 5.22
N TYR A 445 -13.38 -5.24 6.49
CA TYR A 445 -14.48 -5.30 7.45
C TYR A 445 -15.01 -3.90 7.76
N PHE A 446 -16.32 -3.71 7.60
CA PHE A 446 -16.99 -2.45 7.91
C PHE A 446 -17.62 -2.46 9.32
N GLU A 447 -17.08 -3.30 10.17
CA GLU A 447 -17.40 -3.46 11.60
C GLU A 447 -16.11 -3.44 12.44
N GLU A 448 -16.24 -3.64 13.76
CA GLU A 448 -15.09 -3.61 14.67
C GLU A 448 -14.47 -4.99 14.90
N ASP A 449 -15.12 -6.05 14.46
CA ASP A 449 -14.63 -7.42 14.53
C ASP A 449 -14.09 -7.85 13.16
N ALA A 450 -12.81 -8.25 13.12
CA ALA A 450 -12.10 -8.53 11.88
C ALA A 450 -11.30 -9.85 12.01
N PRO A 451 -11.96 -11.02 11.97
CA PRO A 451 -11.26 -12.31 12.03
C PRO A 451 -10.39 -12.52 10.80
N ILE A 452 -9.25 -13.20 11.00
CA ILE A 452 -8.35 -13.60 9.92
C ILE A 452 -8.77 -15.00 9.43
N TYR A 453 -9.07 -15.11 8.15
CA TYR A 453 -9.28 -16.34 7.41
C TYR A 453 -8.09 -16.56 6.50
N SER A 454 -7.21 -17.52 6.83
CA SER A 454 -5.95 -17.70 6.11
C SER A 454 -6.15 -18.37 4.74
N ALA A 455 -5.39 -17.91 3.75
CA ALA A 455 -5.36 -18.52 2.42
C ALA A 455 -4.68 -19.90 2.40
N ILE A 456 -4.09 -20.32 3.51
CA ILE A 456 -3.51 -21.65 3.68
C ILE A 456 -4.30 -22.55 4.64
N ASP A 457 -5.43 -22.10 5.18
CA ASP A 457 -6.35 -22.94 5.97
C ASP A 457 -7.28 -23.68 5.02
N PHE A 458 -7.37 -25.03 5.18
CA PHE A 458 -8.29 -25.89 4.41
C PHE A 458 -9.75 -25.46 4.39
N ALA A 459 -10.17 -24.64 5.34
CA ALA A 459 -11.54 -24.15 5.39
C ALA A 459 -11.75 -22.89 4.55
N THR A 460 -10.67 -22.20 4.15
CA THR A 460 -10.71 -20.89 3.50
C THR A 460 -9.58 -20.70 2.45
N ASP A 461 -8.96 -21.79 1.96
CA ASP A 461 -7.89 -21.75 0.97
C ASP A 461 -8.36 -21.50 -0.48
N ARG A 462 -9.68 -21.35 -0.67
CA ARG A 462 -10.34 -21.05 -1.96
C ARG A 462 -11.21 -19.80 -1.85
N PRO A 463 -11.34 -19.03 -2.95
CA PRO A 463 -12.18 -17.84 -2.95
C PRO A 463 -13.64 -18.08 -2.56
N ASP A 464 -14.27 -19.17 -3.05
CA ASP A 464 -15.65 -19.49 -2.74
C ASP A 464 -15.85 -19.90 -1.27
N GLU A 465 -14.85 -20.51 -0.64
CA GLU A 465 -14.85 -20.85 0.79
C GLU A 465 -14.64 -19.60 1.65
N LEU A 466 -13.74 -18.70 1.23
CA LEU A 466 -13.57 -17.40 1.86
C LEU A 466 -14.87 -16.59 1.85
N TRP A 467 -15.55 -16.51 0.68
CA TRP A 467 -16.84 -15.82 0.60
C TRP A 467 -17.90 -16.46 1.49
N GLU A 468 -17.94 -17.79 1.57
CA GLU A 468 -18.89 -18.48 2.47
C GLU A 468 -18.59 -18.16 3.95
N ALA A 469 -17.32 -18.08 4.35
CA ALA A 469 -16.93 -17.69 5.70
C ALA A 469 -17.30 -16.23 6.04
N LEU A 470 -17.28 -15.34 5.04
CA LEU A 470 -17.64 -13.93 5.17
C LEU A 470 -19.15 -13.66 5.06
N ARG A 471 -19.96 -14.65 4.63
CA ARG A 471 -21.37 -14.45 4.33
C ARG A 471 -22.17 -13.94 5.53
N GLY A 472 -22.93 -12.87 5.29
CA GLY A 472 -23.72 -12.21 6.32
C GLY A 472 -22.95 -11.24 7.21
N ARG A 473 -21.66 -11.08 7.00
CA ARG A 473 -20.85 -10.02 7.64
C ARG A 473 -20.87 -8.73 6.79
N PRO A 474 -20.75 -7.57 7.39
CA PRO A 474 -20.51 -6.32 6.67
C PRO A 474 -19.05 -6.27 6.19
N ALA A 475 -18.75 -7.09 5.19
CA ALA A 475 -17.42 -7.27 4.63
C ALA A 475 -17.43 -7.19 3.11
N LEU A 476 -16.29 -6.92 2.51
CA LEU A 476 -16.03 -7.00 1.08
C LEU A 476 -14.68 -7.65 0.83
N THR A 477 -14.57 -8.27 -0.34
CA THR A 477 -13.29 -8.67 -0.92
C THR A 477 -13.09 -7.97 -2.27
N PHE A 478 -11.85 -7.88 -2.73
CA PHE A 478 -11.52 -7.53 -4.10
C PHE A 478 -10.16 -8.11 -4.49
N ALA A 479 -10.06 -8.58 -5.74
CA ALA A 479 -8.80 -9.04 -6.32
C ALA A 479 -7.96 -7.85 -6.79
N HIS A 480 -6.62 -7.98 -6.74
CA HIS A 480 -5.68 -6.99 -7.23
C HIS A 480 -4.61 -7.62 -8.13
N HIS A 481 -3.78 -6.83 -8.82
CA HIS A 481 -2.82 -7.22 -9.86
C HIS A 481 -3.31 -8.40 -10.74
N SER A 482 -4.62 -8.41 -10.98
CA SER A 482 -5.40 -9.58 -11.42
C SER A 482 -4.96 -10.16 -12.76
N ALA A 483 -4.35 -9.37 -13.65
CA ALA A 483 -3.90 -9.83 -14.96
C ALA A 483 -2.47 -10.38 -14.98
N GLY A 484 -1.64 -10.15 -13.95
CA GLY A 484 -0.23 -10.44 -14.00
C GLY A 484 0.42 -10.88 -12.69
N GLU A 485 1.70 -10.59 -12.54
CA GLU A 485 2.49 -10.98 -11.37
C GLU A 485 2.23 -10.02 -10.17
N PRO A 486 2.53 -10.50 -8.92
CA PRO A 486 3.19 -11.78 -8.60
C PRO A 486 2.31 -13.01 -8.83
N VAL A 487 0.99 -12.94 -8.69
CA VAL A 487 0.06 -14.05 -8.98
C VAL A 487 -1.21 -13.51 -9.63
N ALA A 488 -1.44 -13.89 -10.89
CA ALA A 488 -2.67 -13.52 -11.59
C ALA A 488 -3.91 -14.13 -10.93
N THR A 489 -5.01 -13.36 -10.91
CA THR A 489 -6.27 -13.83 -10.32
C THR A 489 -6.86 -14.99 -11.09
N ASN A 490 -7.28 -16.01 -10.36
CA ASN A 490 -8.02 -17.13 -10.89
C ASN A 490 -9.50 -16.77 -11.10
N TRP A 491 -9.84 -16.34 -12.29
CA TRP A 491 -11.20 -15.98 -12.69
C TRP A 491 -12.10 -17.19 -12.99
N PHE A 492 -11.66 -18.42 -12.73
CA PHE A 492 -12.55 -19.59 -12.69
C PHE A 492 -13.60 -19.41 -11.58
N PHE A 493 -13.19 -18.89 -10.43
CA PHE A 493 -14.10 -18.46 -9.37
C PHE A 493 -14.74 -17.15 -9.79
N GLN A 494 -16.04 -17.23 -10.15
CA GLN A 494 -16.78 -16.02 -10.49
C GLN A 494 -16.93 -15.13 -9.26
N PRO A 495 -16.63 -13.84 -9.35
CA PRO A 495 -16.77 -12.91 -8.22
C PRO A 495 -18.15 -12.98 -7.59
N ASP A 496 -18.21 -13.10 -6.26
CA ASP A 496 -19.48 -13.06 -5.53
C ASP A 496 -20.09 -11.64 -5.63
N PRO A 497 -21.35 -11.50 -6.12
CA PRO A 497 -21.91 -10.18 -6.39
C PRO A 497 -22.13 -9.30 -5.15
N GLU A 498 -22.17 -9.88 -3.96
CA GLU A 498 -22.32 -9.17 -2.69
C GLU A 498 -20.97 -8.91 -2.01
N LEU A 499 -20.07 -9.89 -2.06
CA LEU A 499 -18.79 -9.85 -1.35
C LEU A 499 -17.61 -9.38 -2.21
N GLU A 500 -17.63 -9.61 -3.53
CA GLU A 500 -16.59 -9.15 -4.47
C GLU A 500 -17.19 -8.34 -5.64
N PRO A 501 -17.86 -7.20 -5.36
CA PRO A 501 -18.47 -6.36 -6.40
C PRO A 501 -17.46 -5.46 -7.12
N LEU A 502 -16.21 -5.37 -6.63
CA LEU A 502 -15.14 -4.49 -7.09
C LEU A 502 -13.89 -5.31 -7.44
N THR A 503 -12.99 -4.68 -8.20
CA THR A 503 -11.60 -5.15 -8.38
C THR A 503 -10.67 -3.95 -8.46
N GLU A 504 -9.47 -4.12 -7.95
CA GLU A 504 -8.40 -3.15 -8.11
C GLU A 504 -7.79 -3.31 -9.51
N ILE A 505 -7.80 -2.22 -10.28
CA ILE A 505 -7.30 -2.23 -11.66
C ILE A 505 -5.95 -1.58 -11.83
N THR A 506 -5.42 -0.94 -10.80
CA THR A 506 -4.11 -0.28 -10.80
C THR A 506 -3.54 -0.16 -9.39
N SER A 507 -2.25 -0.47 -9.25
CA SER A 507 -1.43 -0.30 -8.05
C SER A 507 0.04 -0.12 -8.45
N ILE A 508 0.99 -0.30 -7.51
CA ILE A 508 2.43 -0.30 -7.84
C ILE A 508 2.81 -1.38 -8.86
N HIS A 509 2.07 -2.47 -8.95
CA HIS A 509 2.32 -3.54 -9.92
C HIS A 509 1.96 -3.17 -11.36
N GLY A 510 1.22 -2.08 -11.56
CA GLY A 510 0.75 -1.63 -12.86
C GLY A 510 -0.75 -1.81 -13.06
N MET A 511 -1.18 -1.67 -14.31
CA MET A 511 -2.58 -1.61 -14.69
C MET A 511 -3.08 -2.96 -15.19
N SER A 512 -4.04 -3.55 -14.48
CA SER A 512 -4.73 -4.80 -14.84
C SER A 512 -6.02 -4.59 -15.63
N GLU A 513 -6.37 -3.34 -15.96
CA GLU A 513 -7.62 -3.00 -16.68
C GLU A 513 -7.69 -3.70 -18.05
N ALA A 514 -6.64 -3.53 -18.87
CA ALA A 514 -6.61 -4.07 -20.22
C ALA A 514 -5.19 -4.08 -20.80
N ALA A 515 -4.96 -4.90 -21.84
CA ALA A 515 -3.67 -4.98 -22.52
C ALA A 515 -3.22 -3.67 -23.21
N ASP A 516 -4.17 -2.78 -23.52
CA ASP A 516 -3.93 -1.45 -24.08
C ASP A 516 -3.92 -0.32 -23.04
N ALA A 517 -3.85 -0.66 -21.76
CA ALA A 517 -3.62 0.32 -20.70
C ALA A 517 -2.23 0.97 -20.86
N PRO A 518 -2.04 2.24 -20.43
CA PRO A 518 -0.77 2.95 -20.64
C PRO A 518 0.44 2.25 -20.01
N LEU A 519 0.26 1.57 -18.88
CA LEU A 519 1.31 0.88 -18.14
C LEU A 519 0.76 -0.46 -17.60
N PRO A 520 0.65 -1.49 -18.47
CA PRO A 520 0.11 -2.79 -18.06
C PRO A 520 0.93 -3.42 -16.94
N VAL A 521 0.25 -4.19 -16.09
CA VAL A 521 0.89 -5.00 -15.04
C VAL A 521 1.96 -5.91 -15.66
N TYR A 522 3.09 -6.08 -14.98
CA TYR A 522 4.15 -6.95 -15.46
C TYR A 522 3.74 -8.44 -15.38
N GLY A 523 4.34 -9.30 -16.23
CA GLY A 523 3.98 -10.71 -16.30
C GLY A 523 2.53 -10.99 -16.73
N ALA A 524 1.88 -10.04 -17.40
CA ALA A 524 0.46 -10.14 -17.75
C ALA A 524 0.12 -11.37 -18.59
N ILE A 525 -0.98 -12.03 -18.26
CA ILE A 525 -1.54 -13.20 -18.93
C ILE A 525 -2.66 -12.74 -19.86
N GLU A 526 -2.55 -13.06 -21.15
CA GLU A 526 -3.57 -12.75 -22.15
C GLU A 526 -4.92 -13.39 -21.78
N GLY A 527 -5.99 -12.62 -21.88
CA GLY A 527 -7.34 -13.04 -21.51
C GLY A 527 -7.67 -12.94 -20.01
N ASN A 528 -6.72 -12.49 -19.18
CA ASN A 528 -6.92 -12.37 -17.73
C ASN A 528 -7.10 -10.92 -17.25
N TYR A 529 -7.03 -9.96 -18.17
CA TYR A 529 -7.32 -8.56 -17.84
C TYR A 529 -8.78 -8.38 -17.39
N VAL A 530 -9.02 -7.39 -16.55
CA VAL A 530 -10.36 -7.11 -16.02
C VAL A 530 -11.39 -6.88 -17.14
N ARG A 531 -11.01 -6.20 -18.22
CA ARG A 531 -11.89 -6.03 -19.39
C ARG A 531 -12.30 -7.37 -20.03
N ASP A 532 -11.41 -8.35 -20.07
CA ASP A 532 -11.73 -9.69 -20.57
C ASP A 532 -12.73 -10.42 -19.65
N VAL A 533 -12.58 -10.20 -18.34
CA VAL A 533 -13.49 -10.76 -17.32
C VAL A 533 -14.88 -10.14 -17.44
N LEU A 534 -14.97 -8.82 -17.65
CA LEU A 534 -16.25 -8.14 -17.92
C LEU A 534 -16.92 -8.67 -19.21
N ILE A 535 -16.14 -8.93 -20.27
CA ILE A 535 -16.64 -9.52 -21.52
C ILE A 535 -17.22 -10.93 -21.26
N ARG A 536 -16.67 -11.69 -20.32
CA ARG A 536 -17.20 -12.98 -19.90
C ARG A 536 -18.44 -12.90 -18.98
N GLY A 537 -18.86 -11.69 -18.64
CA GLY A 537 -20.11 -11.43 -17.92
C GLY A 537 -19.98 -11.07 -16.44
N ALA A 538 -18.77 -10.94 -15.91
CA ALA A 538 -18.57 -10.44 -14.55
C ALA A 538 -19.05 -8.98 -14.44
N ARG A 539 -19.50 -8.59 -13.24
CA ARG A 539 -19.99 -7.24 -12.95
C ARG A 539 -19.18 -6.61 -11.84
N LEU A 540 -18.02 -6.11 -12.21
CA LEU A 540 -17.06 -5.49 -11.29
C LEU A 540 -17.00 -3.98 -11.49
N GLY A 541 -17.07 -3.23 -10.40
CA GLY A 541 -16.69 -1.83 -10.36
C GLY A 541 -15.17 -1.71 -10.23
N PHE A 542 -14.65 -0.52 -10.47
CA PHE A 542 -13.22 -0.25 -10.50
C PHE A 542 -12.79 0.57 -9.29
N ILE A 543 -11.70 0.14 -8.69
CA ILE A 543 -10.90 0.91 -7.73
C ILE A 543 -9.43 0.86 -8.14
N GLY A 544 -8.66 1.83 -7.70
CA GLY A 544 -7.22 1.79 -7.62
C GLY A 544 -6.82 1.87 -6.16
N SER A 545 -5.71 1.30 -5.79
CA SER A 545 -5.11 1.41 -4.45
C SER A 545 -3.60 1.36 -4.54
N GLY A 546 -2.93 1.75 -3.45
CA GLY A 546 -1.49 1.92 -3.45
C GLY A 546 -0.74 0.62 -3.63
N ASP A 547 -1.12 -0.40 -2.91
CA ASP A 547 -0.25 -1.55 -2.65
C ASP A 547 1.09 -1.06 -2.08
N SER A 548 0.98 -0.05 -1.22
CA SER A 548 2.15 0.69 -0.76
C SER A 548 2.87 -0.09 0.34
N HIS A 549 4.14 -0.40 0.07
CA HIS A 549 5.04 -1.04 1.02
C HIS A 549 6.03 -0.06 1.66
N ASN A 550 5.99 1.19 1.24
CA ASN A 550 6.91 2.26 1.64
C ASN A 550 6.41 3.12 2.81
N GLY A 551 5.32 2.73 3.46
CA GLY A 551 4.70 3.51 4.53
C GLY A 551 4.00 4.79 4.09
N HIS A 552 3.78 5.01 2.78
CA HIS A 552 3.24 6.24 2.21
C HIS A 552 1.90 6.04 1.49
N PRO A 553 0.84 5.56 2.17
CA PRO A 553 -0.46 5.35 1.54
C PRO A 553 -0.97 6.63 0.90
N GLY A 554 -1.49 6.52 -0.33
CA GLY A 554 -2.13 7.63 -1.06
C GLY A 554 -1.20 8.69 -1.63
N LEU A 555 0.14 8.54 -1.53
CA LEU A 555 1.08 9.55 -2.00
C LEU A 555 1.60 9.29 -3.41
N ALA A 556 1.69 8.07 -3.86
CA ALA A 556 2.28 7.77 -5.16
C ALA A 556 1.66 8.65 -6.28
N GLY A 557 2.52 9.11 -7.18
CA GLY A 557 2.14 10.08 -8.21
C GLY A 557 2.06 11.54 -7.74
N LEU A 558 2.17 11.83 -6.45
CA LEU A 558 2.19 13.20 -5.92
C LEU A 558 3.61 13.71 -5.67
N ALA A 559 4.50 12.88 -5.12
CA ALA A 559 5.88 13.23 -4.84
C ALA A 559 6.86 12.72 -5.91
N THR A 560 6.57 11.58 -6.51
CA THR A 560 7.42 10.99 -7.55
C THR A 560 6.57 10.63 -8.76
N ALA A 561 6.67 11.44 -9.81
CA ALA A 561 5.94 11.22 -11.07
C ALA A 561 6.31 9.87 -11.77
N ALA A 562 7.29 9.16 -11.28
CA ALA A 562 7.78 7.90 -11.85
C ALA A 562 7.18 6.66 -11.16
N GLU A 563 6.64 6.78 -9.96
CA GLU A 563 6.05 5.66 -9.24
C GLU A 563 4.58 5.50 -9.61
N GLN A 564 4.23 4.30 -10.02
CA GLN A 564 2.83 3.92 -10.22
C GLN A 564 2.19 3.66 -8.88
N SER A 565 0.91 3.92 -8.80
CA SER A 565 0.08 3.60 -7.65
C SER A 565 -1.38 3.54 -8.08
N GLY A 566 -2.28 3.57 -7.11
CA GLY A 566 -3.69 3.70 -7.33
C GLY A 566 -4.39 4.48 -6.21
N LEU A 567 -5.54 5.03 -6.53
CA LEU A 567 -6.49 5.59 -5.57
C LEU A 567 -7.91 5.26 -5.98
N ALA A 568 -8.77 5.05 -5.00
CA ALA A 568 -10.21 4.92 -5.19
C ALA A 568 -10.92 6.26 -4.94
N GLY A 569 -11.62 6.76 -5.96
CA GLY A 569 -12.64 7.77 -5.76
C GLY A 569 -13.96 7.09 -5.44
N ILE A 570 -14.59 7.43 -4.31
CA ILE A 570 -15.84 6.80 -3.83
C ILE A 570 -16.91 7.86 -3.63
N PHE A 571 -18.08 7.70 -4.25
CA PHE A 571 -19.23 8.55 -4.01
C PHE A 571 -20.10 7.98 -2.89
N THR A 572 -20.02 8.57 -1.72
CA THR A 572 -20.77 8.12 -0.53
C THR A 572 -21.70 9.18 0.01
N ALA A 573 -22.83 8.76 0.61
CA ALA A 573 -23.77 9.66 1.30
C ALA A 573 -23.26 10.06 2.68
N THR A 574 -22.55 9.17 3.39
CA THR A 574 -21.96 9.42 4.70
C THR A 574 -20.51 8.90 4.74
N LEU A 575 -19.63 9.64 5.40
CA LEU A 575 -18.25 9.23 5.60
C LEU A 575 -18.16 8.41 6.90
N ASP A 576 -18.63 7.18 6.82
CA ASP A 576 -18.53 6.16 7.86
C ASP A 576 -18.46 4.77 7.20
N ARG A 577 -18.12 3.74 7.97
CA ARG A 577 -17.98 2.37 7.45
C ARG A 577 -19.25 1.87 6.75
N PRO A 578 -20.48 2.02 7.30
CA PRO A 578 -21.69 1.60 6.58
C PRO A 578 -21.90 2.33 5.25
N GLY A 579 -21.70 3.65 5.22
CA GLY A 579 -21.85 4.44 3.98
C GLY A 579 -20.84 4.06 2.92
N LEU A 580 -19.61 3.74 3.31
CA LEU A 580 -18.59 3.23 2.38
C LEU A 580 -18.95 1.83 1.86
N LEU A 581 -19.40 0.93 2.72
CA LEU A 581 -19.88 -0.41 2.32
C LEU A 581 -20.99 -0.32 1.28
N ASP A 582 -22.00 0.52 1.54
CA ASP A 582 -23.13 0.70 0.62
C ASP A 582 -22.67 1.26 -0.74
N ALA A 583 -21.78 2.27 -0.73
CA ALA A 583 -21.23 2.87 -1.94
C ALA A 583 -20.38 1.87 -2.75
N MET A 584 -19.54 1.10 -2.09
CA MET A 584 -18.67 0.10 -2.71
C MET A 584 -19.48 -1.09 -3.27
N ARG A 585 -20.50 -1.60 -2.55
CA ARG A 585 -21.43 -2.60 -3.06
C ARG A 585 -22.22 -2.12 -4.27
N ALA A 586 -22.58 -0.86 -4.28
CA ALA A 586 -23.25 -0.24 -5.43
C ALA A 586 -22.26 0.10 -6.58
N ARG A 587 -20.96 -0.13 -6.40
CA ARG A 587 -19.89 0.22 -7.36
C ARG A 587 -19.87 1.70 -7.72
N HIS A 588 -20.31 2.57 -6.82
CA HIS A 588 -20.23 4.02 -6.98
C HIS A 588 -18.77 4.51 -6.79
N THR A 589 -17.89 3.93 -7.57
CA THR A 589 -16.44 4.11 -7.49
C THR A 589 -15.84 4.41 -8.85
N PHE A 590 -14.64 4.95 -8.83
CA PHE A 590 -13.78 5.02 -9.98
C PHE A 590 -12.32 4.88 -9.54
N ALA A 591 -11.44 4.44 -10.45
CA ALA A 591 -10.03 4.25 -10.19
C ALA A 591 -9.21 5.40 -10.76
N THR A 592 -8.07 5.69 -10.13
CA THR A 592 -7.00 6.49 -10.72
C THR A 592 -5.64 5.86 -10.43
N ASN A 593 -4.62 6.21 -11.20
CA ASN A 593 -3.24 5.81 -10.92
C ASN A 593 -2.52 6.76 -9.93
N GLY A 594 -3.22 7.28 -8.93
CA GLY A 594 -2.69 8.15 -7.88
C GLY A 594 -3.07 9.63 -8.03
N ILE A 595 -3.54 10.08 -9.20
CA ILE A 595 -4.06 11.44 -9.39
C ILE A 595 -5.43 11.61 -8.71
N ARG A 596 -5.79 12.87 -8.41
CA ARG A 596 -7.04 13.20 -7.69
C ARG A 596 -7.98 14.13 -8.48
N PRO A 597 -8.48 13.69 -9.65
CA PRO A 597 -9.49 14.44 -10.41
C PRO A 597 -10.87 14.24 -9.78
N TRP A 598 -11.85 15.01 -10.26
CA TRP A 598 -13.25 14.70 -10.05
C TRP A 598 -13.84 14.11 -11.33
N LEU A 599 -14.51 12.96 -11.25
CA LEU A 599 -15.08 12.23 -12.40
C LEU A 599 -16.52 11.81 -12.14
N SER A 600 -17.42 12.08 -13.09
CA SER A 600 -18.77 11.54 -13.10
C SER A 600 -19.14 11.11 -14.52
N VAL A 601 -19.66 9.89 -14.65
CA VAL A 601 -20.13 9.32 -15.92
C VAL A 601 -21.54 8.80 -15.74
N SER A 602 -22.43 9.12 -16.68
CA SER A 602 -23.78 8.55 -16.72
C SER A 602 -24.22 8.23 -18.14
N ILE A 603 -25.09 7.27 -18.26
CA ILE A 603 -25.83 6.96 -19.50
C ILE A 603 -27.31 7.06 -19.17
N ASP A 604 -28.00 8.00 -19.82
CA ASP A 604 -29.36 8.41 -19.43
C ASP A 604 -29.39 8.74 -17.91
N ASP A 605 -30.15 7.96 -17.11
CA ASP A 605 -30.24 8.17 -15.65
C ASP A 605 -29.31 7.24 -14.85
N ALA A 606 -28.67 6.25 -15.49
CA ALA A 606 -27.78 5.32 -14.83
C ALA A 606 -26.38 5.94 -14.67
N ARG A 607 -25.86 5.91 -13.44
CA ARG A 607 -24.51 6.39 -13.10
C ARG A 607 -23.50 5.25 -13.19
N MET A 608 -22.21 5.60 -13.26
CA MET A 608 -21.13 4.62 -13.20
C MET A 608 -21.30 3.68 -12.01
N GLY A 609 -21.10 2.37 -12.25
CA GLY A 609 -21.33 1.26 -11.32
C GLY A 609 -22.73 0.67 -11.37
N GLU A 610 -23.72 1.41 -11.85
CA GLU A 610 -25.13 0.96 -11.91
C GLU A 610 -25.42 0.10 -13.14
N ALA A 611 -26.59 -0.52 -13.12
CA ALA A 611 -27.15 -1.24 -14.25
C ALA A 611 -28.41 -0.56 -14.76
N MET A 612 -28.65 -0.61 -16.07
CA MET A 612 -29.86 -0.11 -16.71
C MET A 612 -30.45 -1.15 -17.65
N PRO A 613 -31.78 -1.18 -17.85
CA PRO A 613 -32.39 -2.08 -18.82
C PRO A 613 -32.05 -1.67 -20.26
N SER A 614 -31.82 -2.64 -21.12
CA SER A 614 -31.77 -2.39 -22.56
C SER A 614 -33.14 -1.92 -23.04
N ARG A 615 -33.14 -1.15 -24.15
CA ARG A 615 -34.40 -0.74 -24.80
C ARG A 615 -34.86 -1.78 -25.81
N GLU A 616 -36.17 -1.99 -25.97
CA GLU A 616 -36.75 -2.90 -26.98
C GLU A 616 -36.45 -2.44 -28.40
N ASP A 617 -36.38 -1.12 -28.62
CA ASP A 617 -36.13 -0.54 -29.94
C ASP A 617 -34.62 -0.51 -30.21
N GLU A 618 -34.17 -1.37 -31.14
CA GLU A 618 -32.77 -1.42 -31.59
C GLU A 618 -32.30 -0.12 -32.29
N GLN A 619 -33.21 0.78 -32.67
CA GLN A 619 -32.91 2.10 -33.21
C GLN A 619 -32.79 3.16 -32.10
N ALA A 620 -33.12 2.81 -30.86
CA ALA A 620 -33.02 3.71 -29.73
C ALA A 620 -31.59 4.20 -29.54
N THR A 621 -31.45 5.42 -29.07
CA THR A 621 -30.15 5.99 -28.70
C THR A 621 -30.14 6.34 -27.23
N HIS A 622 -28.96 6.44 -26.66
CA HIS A 622 -28.73 6.81 -25.27
C HIS A 622 -27.92 8.08 -25.18
N ARG A 623 -28.05 8.81 -24.08
CA ARG A 623 -27.24 9.99 -23.80
C ARG A 623 -26.12 9.61 -22.85
N LEU A 624 -24.88 9.60 -23.32
CA LEU A 624 -23.69 9.52 -22.48
C LEU A 624 -23.32 10.94 -22.03
N HIS A 625 -23.12 11.13 -20.73
CA HIS A 625 -22.64 12.37 -20.16
C HIS A 625 -21.39 12.12 -19.31
N ILE A 626 -20.31 12.86 -19.58
CA ILE A 626 -19.03 12.77 -18.88
C ILE A 626 -18.71 14.15 -18.34
N ARG A 627 -18.53 14.27 -17.04
CA ARG A 627 -17.96 15.45 -16.40
C ARG A 627 -16.65 15.10 -15.71
N TYR A 628 -15.62 15.88 -15.96
CA TYR A 628 -14.29 15.63 -15.42
C TYR A 628 -13.58 16.95 -15.10
N GLU A 629 -13.04 17.01 -13.87
CA GLU A 629 -12.19 18.11 -13.42
C GLU A 629 -10.78 17.55 -13.21
N ALA A 630 -9.90 17.82 -14.13
CA ALA A 630 -8.56 17.26 -14.23
C ALA A 630 -7.57 17.95 -13.28
N THR A 631 -6.52 17.24 -12.92
CA THR A 631 -5.34 17.77 -12.21
C THR A 631 -4.26 18.29 -13.16
N ALA A 632 -4.29 17.84 -14.43
CA ALA A 632 -3.41 18.27 -15.51
C ALA A 632 -4.20 18.28 -16.83
N PRO A 633 -3.70 18.92 -17.93
CA PRO A 633 -4.40 18.99 -19.20
C PRO A 633 -4.83 17.64 -19.75
N ILE A 634 -6.07 17.52 -20.22
CA ILE A 634 -6.65 16.28 -20.76
C ILE A 634 -6.06 16.00 -22.14
N VAL A 635 -5.41 14.84 -22.30
CA VAL A 635 -4.78 14.39 -23.55
C VAL A 635 -5.73 13.52 -24.37
N GLY A 636 -6.50 12.64 -23.72
CA GLY A 636 -7.38 11.71 -24.40
C GLY A 636 -8.54 11.22 -23.54
N VAL A 637 -9.60 10.80 -24.22
CA VAL A 637 -10.78 10.18 -23.60
C VAL A 637 -11.15 8.94 -24.40
N ASP A 638 -11.06 7.77 -23.80
CA ASP A 638 -11.44 6.50 -24.38
C ASP A 638 -12.84 6.11 -23.91
N LEU A 639 -13.73 5.93 -24.87
CA LEU A 639 -15.07 5.38 -24.63
C LEU A 639 -15.01 3.88 -24.88
N ILE A 640 -15.03 3.08 -23.83
CA ILE A 640 -14.90 1.63 -23.90
C ILE A 640 -16.28 1.00 -23.79
N ARG A 641 -16.63 0.17 -24.78
CA ARG A 641 -17.90 -0.56 -24.84
C ARG A 641 -17.62 -1.98 -25.28
N THR A 642 -17.77 -2.96 -24.41
CA THR A 642 -17.69 -4.40 -24.68
C THR A 642 -16.72 -4.76 -25.83
N GLY A 643 -15.41 -4.58 -25.60
CA GLY A 643 -14.38 -4.87 -26.59
C GLY A 643 -14.24 -3.87 -27.76
N ARG A 644 -14.95 -2.74 -27.73
CA ARG A 644 -14.83 -1.64 -28.72
C ARG A 644 -14.37 -0.39 -28.02
N ILE A 645 -13.40 0.30 -28.60
CA ILE A 645 -12.85 1.55 -28.09
C ILE A 645 -13.09 2.64 -29.13
N ALA A 646 -13.61 3.78 -28.68
CA ALA A 646 -13.65 5.01 -29.45
C ALA A 646 -12.78 6.05 -28.74
N ASN A 647 -11.68 6.40 -29.36
CA ASN A 647 -10.75 7.39 -28.84
C ASN A 647 -11.19 8.79 -29.26
N LEU A 648 -11.20 9.71 -28.32
CA LEU A 648 -11.38 11.14 -28.53
C LEU A 648 -10.09 11.85 -28.14
N GLU A 649 -9.61 12.73 -28.99
CA GLU A 649 -8.47 13.58 -28.64
C GLU A 649 -8.88 14.54 -27.52
N GLY A 650 -8.03 14.71 -26.54
CA GLY A 650 -8.17 15.73 -25.51
C GLY A 650 -8.00 17.11 -26.11
N ASN A 651 -8.60 18.10 -25.50
CA ASN A 651 -8.53 19.50 -25.94
C ASN A 651 -7.49 20.32 -25.16
N GLY A 652 -6.68 19.68 -24.31
CA GLY A 652 -5.72 20.34 -23.44
C GLY A 652 -6.35 21.15 -22.30
N ALA A 653 -7.65 21.02 -22.06
CA ALA A 653 -8.34 21.72 -20.98
C ALA A 653 -8.19 20.98 -19.64
N LEU A 654 -8.43 21.70 -18.54
CA LEU A 654 -8.51 21.16 -17.20
C LEU A 654 -9.91 20.69 -16.82
N SER A 655 -10.92 20.97 -17.64
CA SER A 655 -12.32 20.57 -17.42
C SER A 655 -12.92 19.98 -18.68
N LEU A 656 -13.74 18.97 -18.53
CA LEU A 656 -14.54 18.35 -19.58
C LEU A 656 -15.99 18.23 -19.13
N ASP A 657 -16.90 18.77 -19.94
CA ASP A 657 -18.34 18.52 -19.85
C ASP A 657 -18.80 18.06 -21.24
N LEU A 658 -18.94 16.75 -21.43
CA LEU A 658 -19.20 16.13 -22.72
C LEU A 658 -20.51 15.36 -22.70
N GLU A 659 -21.49 15.86 -23.47
CA GLU A 659 -22.67 15.08 -23.82
C GLU A 659 -22.51 14.45 -25.20
N ARG A 660 -22.83 13.16 -25.32
CA ARG A 660 -22.78 12.43 -26.58
C ARG A 660 -23.96 11.47 -26.72
N ILE A 661 -24.57 11.48 -27.89
CA ILE A 661 -25.56 10.47 -28.25
C ILE A 661 -24.80 9.22 -28.74
N ILE A 662 -25.07 8.10 -28.07
CA ILE A 662 -24.51 6.79 -28.42
C ILE A 662 -25.61 5.87 -28.92
N PRO A 663 -25.26 4.91 -29.79
CA PRO A 663 -26.26 3.96 -30.34
C PRO A 663 -26.76 3.00 -29.25
N HIS A 664 -27.84 2.31 -29.59
CA HIS A 664 -28.46 1.28 -28.77
C HIS A 664 -27.43 0.37 -28.07
N LEU A 665 -27.71 0.05 -26.79
CA LEU A 665 -26.92 -0.82 -25.95
C LEU A 665 -27.67 -2.13 -25.73
N ALA A 666 -27.10 -3.25 -26.19
CA ALA A 666 -27.68 -4.56 -26.08
C ALA A 666 -27.52 -5.16 -24.67
N PRO A 667 -28.41 -6.09 -24.27
CA PRO A 667 -28.26 -6.82 -23.01
C PRO A 667 -26.91 -7.53 -22.91
N GLY A 668 -26.26 -7.44 -21.73
CA GLY A 668 -24.96 -8.02 -21.47
C GLY A 668 -23.78 -7.12 -21.88
N GLU A 669 -24.04 -5.99 -22.55
CA GLU A 669 -23.00 -5.01 -22.80
C GLU A 669 -22.68 -4.20 -21.53
N PHE A 670 -21.49 -3.60 -21.51
CA PHE A 670 -21.08 -2.62 -20.53
C PHE A 670 -20.41 -1.42 -21.20
N HIS A 671 -20.36 -0.30 -20.50
CA HIS A 671 -19.71 0.90 -20.97
C HIS A 671 -18.98 1.59 -19.82
N TYR A 672 -17.70 1.95 -20.03
CA TYR A 672 -16.93 2.78 -19.11
C TYR A 672 -16.03 3.77 -19.87
N VAL A 673 -15.43 4.70 -19.14
CA VAL A 673 -14.59 5.75 -19.69
C VAL A 673 -13.21 5.66 -19.04
N ARG A 674 -12.16 5.83 -19.88
CA ARG A 674 -10.78 6.02 -19.44
C ARG A 674 -10.31 7.40 -19.91
N ILE A 675 -9.82 8.23 -19.00
CA ILE A 675 -9.35 9.59 -19.27
C ILE A 675 -7.86 9.67 -18.98
N ILE A 676 -7.10 10.18 -19.93
CA ILE A 676 -5.66 10.32 -19.88
C ILE A 676 -5.31 11.81 -19.82
N GLN A 677 -4.44 12.16 -18.87
CA GLN A 677 -3.91 13.52 -18.69
C GLN A 677 -2.44 13.61 -19.07
N GLU A 678 -1.99 14.83 -19.31
CA GLU A 678 -0.56 15.14 -19.44
C GLU A 678 0.19 14.68 -18.18
N GLY A 679 1.42 14.21 -18.35
CA GLY A 679 2.19 13.63 -17.24
C GLY A 679 1.83 12.17 -16.88
N GLY A 680 0.94 11.51 -17.65
CA GLY A 680 0.65 10.10 -17.48
C GLY A 680 -0.45 9.78 -16.44
N GLY A 681 -1.14 10.80 -15.93
CA GLY A 681 -2.30 10.59 -15.04
C GLY A 681 -3.45 9.92 -15.78
N VAL A 682 -4.08 8.91 -15.16
CA VAL A 682 -5.20 8.16 -15.75
C VAL A 682 -6.32 7.99 -14.73
N ALA A 683 -7.56 8.08 -15.22
CA ALA A 683 -8.76 7.80 -14.44
C ALA A 683 -9.71 6.88 -15.21
N TRP A 684 -10.37 5.94 -14.53
CA TRP A 684 -11.32 4.99 -15.11
C TRP A 684 -12.62 5.01 -14.33
N SER A 685 -13.75 5.27 -14.98
CA SER A 685 -15.06 5.11 -14.34
C SER A 685 -15.40 3.64 -14.14
N SER A 686 -16.11 3.29 -13.07
CA SER A 686 -16.76 1.98 -13.00
C SER A 686 -17.72 1.78 -14.17
N PRO A 687 -17.86 0.52 -14.70
CA PRO A 687 -18.73 0.24 -15.82
C PRO A 687 -20.20 0.47 -15.50
N ILE A 688 -20.96 0.95 -16.50
CA ILE A 688 -22.42 0.91 -16.52
C ILE A 688 -22.84 -0.35 -17.27
N PHE A 689 -23.66 -1.20 -16.65
CA PHE A 689 -24.04 -2.50 -17.17
C PHE A 689 -25.42 -2.45 -17.81
N ILE A 690 -25.65 -3.29 -18.83
CA ILE A 690 -26.92 -3.32 -19.56
C ILE A 690 -27.63 -4.64 -19.26
N ASP A 691 -28.76 -4.55 -18.57
CA ASP A 691 -29.63 -5.67 -18.27
C ASP A 691 -30.58 -6.00 -19.43
N PRO A 692 -31.10 -7.24 -19.49
CA PRO A 692 -32.21 -7.54 -20.38
C PRO A 692 -33.41 -6.61 -20.14
N VAL A 693 -34.21 -6.39 -21.16
CA VAL A 693 -35.45 -5.63 -21.03
C VAL A 693 -36.27 -6.22 -19.88
N SER A 694 -36.62 -5.39 -18.91
CA SER A 694 -37.50 -5.83 -17.82
C SER A 694 -38.86 -6.14 -18.40
N THR A 695 -39.16 -7.42 -18.62
CA THR A 695 -40.55 -7.86 -18.82
C THR A 695 -41.27 -7.68 -17.49
N MET A 696 -41.82 -6.50 -17.26
CA MET A 696 -42.81 -6.33 -16.21
C MET A 696 -43.91 -7.36 -16.52
N ALA A 697 -44.00 -8.39 -15.70
CA ALA A 697 -45.16 -9.28 -15.73
C ALA A 697 -46.38 -8.41 -15.54
N THR A 698 -47.11 -8.20 -16.61
CA THR A 698 -48.51 -7.78 -16.58
C THR A 698 -49.30 -8.94 -16.00
N GLU A 699 -49.20 -9.19 -14.72
CA GLU A 699 -50.27 -9.83 -13.97
C GLU A 699 -51.32 -8.76 -13.65
N ALA A 700 -52.10 -8.47 -14.65
CA ALA A 700 -53.38 -7.81 -14.47
C ALA A 700 -54.46 -8.88 -14.56
N ASN A 701 -55.18 -9.03 -13.46
CA ASN A 701 -56.44 -9.70 -13.15
C ASN A 701 -56.41 -11.17 -12.78
#